data_b4ccbaa3c360231ef2bdf3050db71509
#
_entry.id   b4ccbaa3c360231ef2bdf3050db71509
#
_cell.length_a   1.000
_cell.length_b   1.000
_cell.length_c   1.000
_cell.angle_alpha   90.00
_cell.angle_beta   90.00
_cell.angle_gamma   90.00
#
_symmetry.space_group_name_H-M   'P 1'
#
loop_
_entity.id
_entity.type
_entity.pdbx_description
1 polymer ?
#
loop_
_entity_poly.entity_id
_entity_poly.type
_entity_poly.pdbx_seq_one_letter_code
_entity_poly.pdbx_strand_id
1 'polypeptide(L)'
;MWYNINMIKKRTTTKKRTTKKSVKKATPYAAVKRKTGGAVLKSAKITIGEKTEIVGRIEKLVWTNEDHSWSVIKFKPKKGAIFTAKGSLIEITPGMPLKLYGTWIETDFGEQFDVDMSEITYTDATREAVVNILSSSFLTGSGETKANLIYDKFGKDTFTIIEFNPERLTEVYGIGEYTAATLHDSYMKNKCKMELAALLKPDASDNLINKIIEKYGEDNAVKTIKKDPYILCRGLKGIDGIAFGGADRIAVRKIGIALNSPVRIDAAIEAGIMNAGREGHCYLPYEEIYSHVRTALQEAQGGTVTEEEVKDRLRVSLKEQRILIEKSGKKFLVYTKGMHDLECDIADKVSQLILTKSSIPQVSDKDIDTGIKETEKQNKFTLEKNQKEAVRSALKNRVCIITGGPGTGKSTILDAILKAWCKNHSKEDVLLCAPTGRAATRMREVTGFPANTIHMSVMNRPGTNGMNKLVVCDEVSMVDVNVCSMLLSLVSHGGRLVLIGDPDQLPSVGAGNVLHDLINCQQIPVTKLTIGHRNVGAIAYNANELNHCHGVDDFQLDDTFKYIESDSENLQAHVLEEYYKIVDKYGIKDTCCICPMKSRGSTSTKKLNDIICEKLNPIPADKANILSVKDSEFRLNDRVMLTKNTRNAEGATRMLVNGDLGFITDIRCVQRKVTVTFDDGERGIFEFSEFCRKFELAYASTIHKCQGQEYKAVVIPCSGEHYIMLQKNLLYTAVTRAKKECILIGGKKYIKMAAENEAAAQRYTMLAWRINHNVLAAHI
;
A
#
# COMPACT_ATOMS: atom_id res chain seq x y z
N MET A 1 -7.37 -14.90 -32.39
CA MET A 1 -6.98 -14.27 -33.67
C MET A 1 -5.62 -13.65 -33.47
N TRP A 2 -4.63 -14.23 -34.07
CA TRP A 2 -3.20 -13.84 -33.98
C TRP A 2 -2.94 -12.57 -34.79
N TYR A 3 -2.19 -11.63 -34.27
CA TYR A 3 -1.44 -10.71 -35.12
C TYR A 3 0.01 -10.59 -34.65
N ASN A 4 0.88 -11.05 -35.55
CA ASN A 4 2.32 -10.91 -35.56
C ASN A 4 2.75 -9.44 -35.60
N ILE A 5 3.79 -9.08 -34.87
CA ILE A 5 4.68 -8.01 -35.25
C ILE A 5 6.13 -8.52 -35.17
N ASN A 6 6.63 -8.90 -36.33
CA ASN A 6 8.06 -8.97 -36.65
C ASN A 6 8.39 -7.89 -37.68
N MET A 7 9.60 -7.44 -37.62
CA MET A 7 10.32 -6.57 -38.59
C MET A 7 10.22 -5.05 -38.34
N ILE A 8 11.32 -4.43 -37.99
CA ILE A 8 12.31 -3.95 -39.01
C ILE A 8 13.64 -3.63 -38.31
N LYS A 9 14.70 -4.36 -38.74
CA LYS A 9 16.10 -3.87 -38.73
C LYS A 9 16.31 -3.07 -39.99
N LYS A 10 16.81 -1.85 -39.89
CA LYS A 10 17.73 -1.28 -40.95
C LYS A 10 18.69 -0.30 -40.32
N ARG A 11 19.96 -0.62 -40.56
CA ARG A 11 21.13 0.23 -40.40
C ARG A 11 21.04 1.43 -41.37
N THR A 12 21.47 2.59 -40.94
CA THR A 12 22.23 3.50 -41.80
C THR A 12 23.16 4.35 -40.93
N THR A 13 24.41 4.23 -41.24
CA THR A 13 25.56 5.09 -40.91
C THR A 13 25.49 6.36 -41.72
N THR A 14 25.72 7.53 -41.11
CA THR A 14 26.55 8.60 -41.77
C THR A 14 26.87 9.75 -40.80
N LYS A 15 28.16 9.94 -40.64
CA LYS A 15 29.01 11.16 -40.63
C LYS A 15 28.66 12.42 -39.84
N LYS A 16 29.62 12.72 -39.00
CA LYS A 16 30.03 13.98 -38.37
C LYS A 16 29.74 15.25 -39.18
N ARG A 17 29.28 16.30 -38.47
CA ARG A 17 29.75 17.66 -38.72
C ARG A 17 29.71 18.49 -37.42
N THR A 18 30.86 19.01 -37.10
CA THR A 18 31.16 19.98 -36.02
C THR A 18 30.64 21.37 -36.36
N THR A 19 30.03 22.05 -35.39
CA THR A 19 30.12 23.51 -35.32
C THR A 19 30.12 23.97 -33.85
N LYS A 20 31.20 24.63 -33.48
CA LYS A 20 31.38 25.42 -32.26
C LYS A 20 30.48 26.65 -32.31
N LYS A 21 29.82 26.98 -31.20
CA LYS A 21 29.61 28.38 -30.81
C LYS A 21 29.53 28.51 -29.28
N SER A 22 30.28 29.43 -28.79
CA SER A 22 30.56 29.88 -27.44
C SER A 22 29.41 30.67 -26.82
N VAL A 23 29.11 30.48 -25.53
CA VAL A 23 28.58 31.54 -24.67
C VAL A 23 29.03 31.34 -23.21
N LYS A 24 29.79 32.27 -22.78
CA LYS A 24 30.08 32.97 -21.53
C LYS A 24 29.87 32.28 -20.17
N LYS A 25 30.98 32.33 -19.46
CA LYS A 25 31.35 32.10 -18.08
C LYS A 25 30.40 32.75 -17.01
N ALA A 26 30.11 32.00 -15.97
CA ALA A 26 29.96 32.52 -14.61
C ALA A 26 31.01 31.83 -13.71
N THR A 27 31.60 32.61 -12.85
CA THR A 27 32.87 32.40 -12.13
C THR A 27 32.79 31.36 -11.01
N PRO A 28 33.87 30.64 -10.71
CA PRO A 28 33.88 29.57 -9.74
C PRO A 28 34.41 30.04 -8.37
N TYR A 29 33.88 29.42 -7.32
CA TYR A 29 34.48 29.43 -6.00
C TYR A 29 35.79 28.63 -6.00
N ALA A 30 36.83 29.24 -5.49
CA ALA A 30 38.20 28.75 -5.51
C ALA A 30 38.36 27.47 -4.64
N ALA A 31 38.72 26.38 -5.27
CA ALA A 31 39.20 25.18 -4.61
C ALA A 31 40.69 25.34 -4.21
N VAL A 32 40.93 25.31 -2.90
CA VAL A 32 42.28 25.24 -2.34
C VAL A 32 42.81 23.80 -2.58
N LYS A 33 43.75 23.67 -3.55
CA LYS A 33 44.52 22.44 -3.72
C LYS A 33 45.49 22.26 -2.53
N ARG A 34 45.17 21.34 -1.62
CA ARG A 34 46.17 20.74 -0.74
C ARG A 34 46.72 19.51 -1.45
N LYS A 35 47.97 19.59 -1.85
CA LYS A 35 48.79 18.43 -2.20
C LYS A 35 49.03 17.60 -0.92
N THR A 36 48.48 16.39 -0.92
CA THR A 36 49.01 15.34 -0.04
C THR A 36 49.36 14.18 -0.94
N GLY A 37 50.66 13.98 -1.06
CA GLY A 37 51.23 12.81 -1.73
C GLY A 37 50.87 11.55 -0.96
N GLY A 38 50.07 10.71 -1.59
CA GLY A 38 49.79 9.34 -1.14
C GLY A 38 50.69 8.38 -1.92
N ALA A 39 51.54 7.69 -1.17
CA ALA A 39 52.33 6.61 -1.76
C ALA A 39 51.45 5.49 -2.28
N VAL A 40 51.57 5.18 -3.54
CA VAL A 40 50.90 4.06 -4.22
C VAL A 40 51.51 2.77 -3.68
N LEU A 41 50.71 1.98 -2.94
CA LEU A 41 51.08 0.64 -2.52
C LEU A 41 50.81 -0.37 -3.63
N LYS A 42 51.89 -0.91 -4.20
CA LYS A 42 51.88 -2.16 -4.95
C LYS A 42 51.59 -3.33 -3.99
N SER A 43 50.38 -3.89 -3.96
CA SER A 43 50.13 -5.32 -3.69
C SER A 43 48.66 -5.67 -3.78
N ALA A 44 48.37 -6.70 -4.52
CA ALA A 44 47.09 -7.25 -4.95
C ALA A 44 46.37 -6.40 -5.99
N LYS A 45 46.13 -6.97 -7.17
CA LYS A 45 45.30 -6.37 -8.22
C LYS A 45 43.87 -6.25 -7.68
N ILE A 46 43.45 -5.01 -7.42
CA ILE A 46 42.04 -4.70 -7.18
C ILE A 46 41.31 -4.90 -8.52
N THR A 47 40.38 -5.85 -8.55
CA THR A 47 39.53 -6.06 -9.72
C THR A 47 38.19 -5.39 -9.43
N ILE A 48 37.89 -4.30 -10.15
CA ILE A 48 36.60 -3.60 -10.02
C ILE A 48 35.49 -4.54 -10.49
N GLY A 49 34.42 -4.66 -9.67
CA GLY A 49 33.24 -5.48 -9.94
C GLY A 49 33.34 -6.94 -9.46
N GLU A 50 34.48 -7.40 -8.94
CA GLU A 50 34.60 -8.74 -8.37
C GLU A 50 34.24 -8.74 -6.86
N LYS A 51 33.45 -9.72 -6.45
CA LYS A 51 33.08 -9.91 -5.03
C LYS A 51 34.30 -10.33 -4.23
N THR A 52 34.60 -9.58 -3.18
CA THR A 52 35.79 -9.78 -2.33
C THR A 52 35.41 -9.74 -0.86
N GLU A 53 36.13 -10.52 -0.06
CA GLU A 53 36.04 -10.54 1.40
C GLU A 53 37.25 -9.84 1.99
N ILE A 54 37.03 -8.90 2.91
CA ILE A 54 38.10 -8.13 3.56
C ILE A 54 37.91 -8.13 5.07
N VAL A 55 38.87 -8.63 5.82
CA VAL A 55 38.90 -8.62 7.30
C VAL A 55 39.77 -7.48 7.79
N GLY A 56 39.25 -6.69 8.72
CA GLY A 56 39.96 -5.54 9.29
C GLY A 56 39.15 -4.89 10.41
N ARG A 57 39.36 -3.60 10.62
CA ARG A 57 38.66 -2.82 11.64
C ARG A 57 38.27 -1.44 11.12
N ILE A 58 37.25 -0.85 11.72
CA ILE A 58 36.87 0.53 11.47
C ILE A 58 37.93 1.46 12.06
N GLU A 59 38.55 2.27 11.23
CA GLU A 59 39.47 3.30 11.69
C GLU A 59 38.74 4.59 12.06
N LYS A 60 37.73 4.96 11.25
CA LYS A 60 36.93 6.17 11.48
C LYS A 60 35.57 6.07 10.80
N LEU A 61 34.51 6.49 11.51
CA LEU A 61 33.22 6.78 10.91
C LEU A 61 33.29 8.15 10.21
N VAL A 62 33.02 8.17 8.92
CA VAL A 62 33.06 9.39 8.10
C VAL A 62 31.69 10.02 8.06
N TRP A 63 30.65 9.22 7.83
CA TRP A 63 29.28 9.67 7.77
C TRP A 63 28.32 8.50 8.03
N THR A 64 27.15 8.79 8.58
CA THR A 64 26.04 7.85 8.72
C THR A 64 24.72 8.61 8.55
N ASN A 65 23.68 7.91 8.05
CA ASN A 65 22.35 8.47 7.96
C ASN A 65 21.65 8.52 9.34
N GLU A 66 20.53 9.23 9.44
CA GLU A 66 19.82 9.50 10.71
C GLU A 66 19.35 8.23 11.44
N ASP A 67 19.03 7.17 10.72
CA ASP A 67 18.62 5.88 11.28
C ASP A 67 19.75 4.88 11.43
N HIS A 68 21.01 5.31 11.24
CA HIS A 68 22.24 4.50 11.34
C HIS A 68 22.22 3.22 10.48
N SER A 69 21.39 3.15 9.46
CA SER A 69 21.25 1.98 8.59
C SER A 69 22.24 1.94 7.42
N TRP A 70 22.86 3.09 7.09
CA TRP A 70 23.82 3.21 6.03
C TRP A 70 24.96 4.14 6.43
N SER A 71 26.21 3.72 6.22
CA SER A 71 27.37 4.45 6.68
C SER A 71 28.52 4.47 5.68
N VAL A 72 29.36 5.49 5.80
CA VAL A 72 30.66 5.62 5.12
C VAL A 72 31.75 5.59 6.16
N ILE A 73 32.71 4.67 6.03
CA ILE A 73 33.79 4.47 6.98
C ILE A 73 35.17 4.52 6.32
N LYS A 74 36.20 4.83 7.10
CA LYS A 74 37.58 4.47 6.79
C LYS A 74 37.85 3.12 7.42
N PHE A 75 38.18 2.14 6.59
CA PHE A 75 38.43 0.77 7.02
C PHE A 75 39.87 0.41 6.87
N LYS A 76 40.45 -0.17 7.97
CA LYS A 76 41.84 -0.62 8.03
C LYS A 76 41.86 -2.14 7.94
N PRO A 77 42.25 -2.70 6.77
CA PRO A 77 42.34 -4.14 6.62
C PRO A 77 43.50 -4.72 7.46
N LYS A 78 43.44 -6.04 7.74
CA LYS A 78 44.57 -6.73 8.42
C LYS A 78 45.89 -6.60 7.67
N LYS A 79 45.80 -6.58 6.32
CA LYS A 79 46.97 -6.36 5.43
C LYS A 79 46.58 -5.38 4.34
N GLY A 80 47.28 -4.26 4.21
CA GLY A 80 47.04 -3.25 3.17
C GLY A 80 46.81 -1.84 3.71
N ALA A 81 46.48 -0.92 2.83
CA ALA A 81 46.21 0.48 3.15
C ALA A 81 44.75 0.69 3.60
N ILE A 82 44.52 1.76 4.37
CA ILE A 82 43.20 2.21 4.75
C ILE A 82 42.46 2.66 3.53
N PHE A 83 41.21 2.19 3.33
CA PHE A 83 40.36 2.56 2.24
C PHE A 83 38.99 3.07 2.73
N THR A 84 38.19 3.63 1.82
CA THR A 84 36.82 4.03 2.11
C THR A 84 35.90 2.87 1.77
N ALA A 85 35.09 2.46 2.75
CA ALA A 85 33.98 1.52 2.54
C ALA A 85 32.66 2.22 2.82
N LYS A 86 31.62 1.85 2.07
CA LYS A 86 30.27 2.39 2.23
C LYS A 86 29.25 1.27 2.06
N GLY A 87 28.14 1.36 2.76
CA GLY A 87 27.07 0.36 2.68
C GLY A 87 26.22 0.28 3.93
N SER A 88 25.45 -0.77 4.03
CA SER A 88 24.61 -1.08 5.20
C SER A 88 25.48 -1.55 6.38
N LEU A 89 26.08 -0.59 7.06
CA LEU A 89 26.91 -0.79 8.24
C LEU A 89 26.18 -0.19 9.45
N ILE A 90 25.61 -1.07 10.29
CA ILE A 90 24.68 -0.67 11.34
C ILE A 90 25.40 -0.64 12.68
N GLU A 91 25.17 0.45 13.43
CA GLU A 91 25.63 0.62 14.83
C GLU A 91 27.14 0.38 15.01
N ILE A 92 27.88 0.89 14.06
CA ILE A 92 29.34 0.75 14.01
C ILE A 92 30.05 1.82 14.82
N THR A 93 31.13 1.40 15.49
CA THR A 93 32.01 2.30 16.24
C THR A 93 33.45 2.18 15.77
N PRO A 94 34.29 3.26 15.88
CA PRO A 94 35.70 3.16 15.63
C PRO A 94 36.36 2.07 16.47
N GLY A 95 37.29 1.33 15.85
CA GLY A 95 37.98 0.20 16.50
C GLY A 95 37.25 -1.15 16.35
N MET A 96 36.00 -1.16 15.91
CA MET A 96 35.22 -2.38 15.75
C MET A 96 35.78 -3.26 14.63
N PRO A 97 36.08 -4.54 14.91
CA PRO A 97 36.59 -5.44 13.92
C PRO A 97 35.49 -6.05 13.12
N LEU A 98 35.57 -5.91 11.80
CA LEU A 98 34.61 -6.40 10.85
C LEU A 98 35.24 -7.24 9.74
N LYS A 99 34.48 -8.17 9.26
CA LYS A 99 34.65 -8.84 7.98
C LYS A 99 33.65 -8.24 7.01
N LEU A 100 34.15 -7.57 5.99
CA LEU A 100 33.35 -6.92 4.96
C LEU A 100 33.25 -7.83 3.73
N TYR A 101 32.06 -7.99 3.21
CA TYR A 101 31.78 -8.66 1.93
C TYR A 101 31.22 -7.61 0.98
N GLY A 102 31.78 -7.51 -0.21
CA GLY A 102 31.35 -6.49 -1.16
C GLY A 102 32.18 -6.45 -2.43
N THR A 103 32.06 -5.33 -3.15
CA THR A 103 32.73 -5.14 -4.43
C THR A 103 33.48 -3.81 -4.45
N TRP A 104 34.63 -3.80 -5.14
CA TRP A 104 35.31 -2.54 -5.42
C TRP A 104 34.59 -1.81 -6.57
N ILE A 105 34.29 -0.53 -6.34
CA ILE A 105 33.66 0.34 -7.31
C ILE A 105 34.48 1.61 -7.53
N GLU A 106 34.43 2.15 -8.74
CA GLU A 106 35.00 3.46 -9.05
C GLU A 106 33.93 4.53 -8.91
N THR A 107 34.26 5.61 -8.22
CA THR A 107 33.35 6.74 -7.96
C THR A 107 34.07 8.04 -8.25
N ASP A 108 33.33 9.17 -8.35
CA ASP A 108 33.91 10.51 -8.48
C ASP A 108 34.91 10.88 -7.37
N PHE A 109 34.91 10.14 -6.26
CA PHE A 109 35.83 10.30 -5.13
C PHE A 109 36.95 9.26 -5.09
N GLY A 110 37.13 8.50 -6.20
CA GLY A 110 38.10 7.42 -6.33
C GLY A 110 37.54 6.03 -6.00
N GLU A 111 38.45 5.06 -5.90
CA GLU A 111 38.08 3.67 -5.59
C GLU A 111 37.52 3.55 -4.17
N GLN A 112 36.35 2.92 -4.05
CA GLN A 112 35.65 2.66 -2.79
C GLN A 112 35.16 1.21 -2.76
N PHE A 113 35.04 0.66 -1.55
CA PHE A 113 34.49 -0.66 -1.32
C PHE A 113 33.01 -0.54 -0.99
N ASP A 114 32.16 -1.05 -1.87
CA ASP A 114 30.71 -1.10 -1.68
C ASP A 114 30.37 -2.37 -0.90
N VAL A 115 29.90 -2.20 0.34
CA VAL A 115 29.69 -3.29 1.29
C VAL A 115 28.29 -3.86 1.09
N ASP A 116 28.22 -5.11 0.64
CA ASP A 116 26.99 -5.89 0.56
C ASP A 116 26.56 -6.43 1.93
N MET A 117 27.55 -6.88 2.74
CA MET A 117 27.34 -7.47 4.07
C MET A 117 28.54 -7.24 4.97
N SER A 118 28.33 -7.13 6.27
CA SER A 118 29.40 -7.09 7.28
C SER A 118 29.11 -8.07 8.42
N GLU A 119 30.18 -8.71 8.92
CA GLU A 119 30.15 -9.58 10.09
C GLU A 119 31.12 -9.04 11.14
N ILE A 120 30.73 -9.06 12.43
CA ILE A 120 31.64 -8.68 13.53
C ILE A 120 32.56 -9.84 13.84
N THR A 121 33.88 -9.58 13.81
CA THR A 121 34.89 -10.58 14.15
C THR A 121 35.48 -10.26 15.52
N TYR A 122 34.85 -10.73 16.59
CA TYR A 122 35.19 -10.38 17.99
C TYR A 122 36.59 -10.73 18.39
N THR A 123 37.25 -11.70 17.77
CA THR A 123 38.60 -12.18 18.09
C THR A 123 39.73 -11.15 17.94
N ASP A 124 39.51 -10.09 17.18
CA ASP A 124 40.53 -9.04 16.91
C ASP A 124 40.07 -7.65 17.40
N ALA A 125 39.11 -7.58 18.32
CA ALA A 125 38.60 -6.33 18.87
C ALA A 125 39.69 -5.66 19.75
N THR A 126 39.83 -4.34 19.60
CA THR A 126 40.69 -3.55 20.50
C THR A 126 40.00 -3.41 21.86
N ARG A 127 40.81 -3.14 22.93
CA ARG A 127 40.27 -2.87 24.27
C ARG A 127 39.16 -1.82 24.25
N GLU A 128 39.39 -0.69 23.58
CA GLU A 128 38.42 0.39 23.44
C GLU A 128 37.14 -0.09 22.76
N ALA A 129 37.22 -0.88 21.69
CA ALA A 129 36.03 -1.38 20.99
C ALA A 129 35.20 -2.32 21.89
N VAL A 130 35.85 -3.22 22.63
CA VAL A 130 35.14 -4.13 23.55
C VAL A 130 34.47 -3.35 24.68
N VAL A 131 35.20 -2.42 25.31
CA VAL A 131 34.65 -1.59 26.39
C VAL A 131 33.53 -0.71 25.91
N ASN A 132 33.64 -0.11 24.73
CA ASN A 132 32.58 0.71 24.14
C ASN A 132 31.31 -0.13 23.84
N ILE A 133 31.46 -1.34 23.33
CA ILE A 133 30.30 -2.24 23.07
C ILE A 133 29.65 -2.64 24.39
N LEU A 134 30.45 -3.02 25.40
CA LEU A 134 29.94 -3.43 26.70
C LEU A 134 29.25 -2.29 27.46
N SER A 135 29.73 -1.05 27.34
CA SER A 135 29.19 0.12 28.02
C SER A 135 28.11 0.86 27.24
N SER A 136 27.83 0.45 25.99
CA SER A 136 26.81 1.06 25.14
C SER A 136 25.41 0.77 25.65
N SER A 137 24.43 1.56 25.22
CA SER A 137 22.99 1.31 25.47
C SER A 137 22.49 -0.02 24.90
N PHE A 138 23.29 -0.70 24.14
CA PHE A 138 23.06 -2.02 23.58
C PHE A 138 23.03 -3.13 24.62
N LEU A 139 23.91 -3.08 25.63
CA LEU A 139 24.05 -4.12 26.61
C LEU A 139 23.56 -3.64 27.97
N THR A 140 22.52 -4.30 28.47
CA THR A 140 21.99 -4.02 29.81
C THR A 140 22.80 -4.77 30.86
N GLY A 141 23.25 -4.07 31.89
CA GLY A 141 23.94 -4.70 33.03
C GLY A 141 25.42 -4.33 33.19
N SER A 142 26.06 -3.69 32.19
CA SER A 142 27.43 -3.20 32.33
C SER A 142 27.53 -1.71 31.99
N GLY A 143 27.92 -0.89 32.96
CA GLY A 143 28.42 0.46 32.74
C GLY A 143 29.90 0.45 32.42
N GLU A 144 30.49 1.59 32.06
CA GLU A 144 31.91 1.74 31.65
C GLU A 144 32.91 1.13 32.64
N THR A 145 32.67 1.30 33.94
CA THR A 145 33.52 0.75 34.99
C THR A 145 33.52 -0.79 34.96
N LYS A 146 32.35 -1.42 34.90
CA LYS A 146 32.24 -2.89 34.83
C LYS A 146 32.79 -3.42 33.50
N ALA A 147 32.53 -2.71 32.37
CA ALA A 147 33.06 -3.07 31.06
C ALA A 147 34.58 -3.13 31.04
N ASN A 148 35.26 -2.16 31.71
CA ASN A 148 36.71 -2.18 31.87
C ASN A 148 37.18 -3.38 32.68
N LEU A 149 36.53 -3.67 33.82
CA LEU A 149 36.89 -4.81 34.69
C LEU A 149 36.69 -6.16 33.97
N ILE A 150 35.63 -6.31 33.18
CA ILE A 150 35.37 -7.50 32.36
C ILE A 150 36.52 -7.69 31.36
N TYR A 151 36.87 -6.61 30.62
CA TYR A 151 37.98 -6.72 29.67
C TYR A 151 39.33 -6.99 30.33
N ASP A 152 39.64 -6.35 31.46
CA ASP A 152 40.86 -6.56 32.18
C ASP A 152 41.01 -8.02 32.69
N LYS A 153 39.88 -8.69 32.98
CA LYS A 153 39.86 -10.10 33.40
C LYS A 153 39.94 -11.07 32.22
N PHE A 154 39.19 -10.86 31.16
CA PHE A 154 38.99 -11.82 30.06
C PHE A 154 39.67 -11.41 28.75
N GLY A 155 40.08 -10.15 28.61
CA GLY A 155 40.77 -9.66 27.41
C GLY A 155 40.01 -9.90 26.13
N LYS A 156 40.65 -10.55 25.18
CA LYS A 156 40.06 -10.86 23.86
C LYS A 156 38.93 -11.91 23.90
N ASP A 157 38.90 -12.71 24.97
CA ASP A 157 37.92 -13.78 25.13
C ASP A 157 36.60 -13.29 25.74
N THR A 158 36.49 -11.99 26.03
CA THR A 158 35.33 -11.38 26.70
C THR A 158 34.01 -11.81 26.05
N PHE A 159 33.85 -11.65 24.74
CA PHE A 159 32.58 -12.00 24.07
C PHE A 159 32.34 -13.52 24.00
N THR A 160 33.43 -14.33 23.91
CA THR A 160 33.33 -15.79 23.99
C THR A 160 32.86 -16.23 25.38
N ILE A 161 33.35 -15.59 26.44
CA ILE A 161 32.86 -15.84 27.79
C ILE A 161 31.41 -15.44 27.98
N ILE A 162 31.04 -14.25 27.51
CA ILE A 162 29.63 -13.79 27.58
C ILE A 162 28.71 -14.77 26.86
N GLU A 163 29.10 -15.29 25.71
CA GLU A 163 28.27 -16.14 24.85
C GLU A 163 28.18 -17.59 25.35
N PHE A 164 29.30 -18.21 25.74
CA PHE A 164 29.35 -19.63 25.99
C PHE A 164 29.58 -20.01 27.47
N ASN A 165 30.09 -19.10 28.30
CA ASN A 165 30.40 -19.34 29.69
C ASN A 165 30.01 -18.15 30.59
N PRO A 166 28.75 -17.67 30.52
CA PRO A 166 28.33 -16.44 31.21
C PRO A 166 28.49 -16.53 32.74
N GLU A 167 28.46 -17.71 33.33
CA GLU A 167 28.71 -17.94 34.75
C GLU A 167 30.10 -17.44 35.20
N ARG A 168 31.09 -17.45 34.31
CA ARG A 168 32.43 -16.93 34.58
C ARG A 168 32.48 -15.42 34.75
N LEU A 169 31.47 -14.69 34.29
CA LEU A 169 31.41 -13.25 34.54
C LEU A 169 31.33 -12.91 36.03
N THR A 170 30.84 -13.83 36.85
CA THR A 170 30.81 -13.68 38.32
C THR A 170 32.24 -13.65 38.95
N GLU A 171 33.27 -14.06 38.23
CA GLU A 171 34.68 -13.89 38.64
C GLU A 171 35.10 -12.41 38.67
N VAL A 172 34.31 -11.50 38.06
CA VAL A 172 34.57 -10.05 38.02
C VAL A 172 33.92 -9.36 39.20
N TYR A 173 34.68 -8.57 39.94
CA TYR A 173 34.14 -7.85 41.08
C TYR A 173 32.93 -6.96 40.72
N GLY A 174 31.86 -7.11 41.47
CA GLY A 174 30.62 -6.35 41.28
C GLY A 174 29.64 -6.93 40.20
N ILE A 175 29.90 -8.14 39.69
CA ILE A 175 29.00 -8.88 38.80
C ILE A 175 28.52 -10.14 39.55
N GLY A 176 27.25 -10.14 39.92
CA GLY A 176 26.56 -11.33 40.46
C GLY A 176 25.86 -12.13 39.36
N GLU A 177 25.35 -13.32 39.70
CA GLU A 177 24.64 -14.23 38.77
C GLU A 177 23.55 -13.54 37.94
N TYR A 178 22.72 -12.70 38.59
CA TYR A 178 21.66 -11.94 37.89
C TYR A 178 22.23 -10.98 36.86
N THR A 179 23.32 -10.27 37.16
CA THR A 179 23.96 -9.33 36.21
C THR A 179 24.63 -10.08 35.08
N ALA A 180 25.24 -11.23 35.35
CA ALA A 180 25.84 -12.08 34.34
C ALA A 180 24.81 -12.63 33.36
N ALA A 181 23.67 -13.14 33.87
CA ALA A 181 22.55 -13.59 33.04
C ALA A 181 21.96 -12.44 32.22
N THR A 182 21.71 -11.28 32.82
CA THR A 182 21.16 -10.10 32.10
C THR A 182 22.10 -9.64 30.99
N LEU A 183 23.41 -9.67 31.21
CA LEU A 183 24.43 -9.30 30.23
C LEU A 183 24.46 -10.31 29.06
N HIS A 184 24.40 -11.60 29.38
CA HIS A 184 24.32 -12.69 28.40
C HIS A 184 23.08 -12.54 27.51
N ASP A 185 21.89 -12.45 28.10
CA ASP A 185 20.63 -12.36 27.38
C ASP A 185 20.59 -11.10 26.49
N SER A 186 21.02 -9.98 27.05
CA SER A 186 21.10 -8.73 26.29
C SER A 186 22.09 -8.82 25.12
N TYR A 187 23.22 -9.49 25.32
CA TYR A 187 24.24 -9.72 24.28
C TYR A 187 23.69 -10.63 23.18
N MET A 188 23.08 -11.77 23.52
CA MET A 188 22.53 -12.73 22.57
C MET A 188 21.43 -12.08 21.70
N LYS A 189 20.53 -11.33 22.33
CA LYS A 189 19.47 -10.59 21.64
C LYS A 189 20.01 -9.55 20.65
N ASN A 190 20.99 -8.76 21.07
CA ASN A 190 21.57 -7.73 20.22
C ASN A 190 22.44 -8.32 19.11
N LYS A 191 23.18 -9.38 19.38
CA LYS A 191 23.94 -10.12 18.37
C LYS A 191 23.02 -10.62 17.26
N CYS A 192 21.93 -11.29 17.62
CA CYS A 192 20.94 -11.78 16.66
C CYS A 192 20.32 -10.62 15.85
N LYS A 193 19.95 -9.52 16.51
CA LYS A 193 19.40 -8.33 15.86
C LYS A 193 20.39 -7.71 14.88
N MET A 194 21.67 -7.59 15.24
CA MET A 194 22.71 -7.05 14.37
C MET A 194 22.96 -7.95 13.16
N GLU A 195 23.05 -9.28 13.35
CA GLU A 195 23.22 -10.24 12.27
C GLU A 195 22.02 -10.20 11.28
N LEU A 196 20.78 -10.16 11.80
CA LEU A 196 19.60 -10.01 10.97
C LEU A 196 19.57 -8.65 10.26
N ALA A 197 19.94 -7.59 10.95
CA ALA A 197 19.97 -6.26 10.33
C ALA A 197 21.01 -6.19 9.21
N ALA A 198 22.22 -6.73 9.41
CA ALA A 198 23.22 -6.82 8.34
C ALA A 198 22.73 -7.63 7.13
N LEU A 199 21.98 -8.71 7.40
CA LEU A 199 21.42 -9.56 6.36
C LEU A 199 20.24 -8.92 5.63
N LEU A 200 19.33 -8.24 6.35
CA LEU A 200 18.01 -7.86 5.86
C LEU A 200 17.88 -6.38 5.44
N LYS A 201 18.70 -5.46 5.98
CA LYS A 201 18.67 -4.04 5.58
C LYS A 201 19.27 -3.82 4.18
N PRO A 202 18.81 -2.84 3.37
CA PRO A 202 17.72 -1.90 3.69
C PRO A 202 16.31 -2.43 3.40
N ASP A 203 16.15 -3.68 2.96
CA ASP A 203 14.88 -4.23 2.49
C ASP A 203 13.86 -4.48 3.63
N ALA A 204 14.34 -4.70 4.87
CA ALA A 204 13.49 -4.95 6.02
C ALA A 204 13.54 -3.82 7.06
N SER A 205 12.41 -3.51 7.67
CA SER A 205 12.31 -2.56 8.78
C SER A 205 12.76 -3.19 10.10
N ASP A 206 13.16 -2.37 11.10
CA ASP A 206 13.49 -2.85 12.45
C ASP A 206 12.31 -3.57 13.11
N ASN A 207 11.09 -3.15 12.85
CA ASN A 207 9.89 -3.83 13.32
C ASN A 207 9.79 -5.26 12.78
N LEU A 208 10.11 -5.47 11.49
CA LEU A 208 10.14 -6.81 10.90
C LEU A 208 11.23 -7.68 11.52
N ILE A 209 12.43 -7.12 11.73
CA ILE A 209 13.55 -7.82 12.38
C ILE A 209 13.16 -8.26 13.80
N ASN A 210 12.58 -7.36 14.60
CA ASN A 210 12.13 -7.69 15.95
C ASN A 210 11.05 -8.80 15.95
N LYS A 211 10.08 -8.75 15.05
CA LYS A 211 9.05 -9.79 14.88
C LYS A 211 9.63 -11.15 14.46
N ILE A 212 10.68 -11.17 13.65
CA ILE A 212 11.39 -12.39 13.27
C ILE A 212 12.06 -13.01 14.49
N ILE A 213 12.74 -12.20 15.31
CA ILE A 213 13.36 -12.65 16.56
C ILE A 213 12.32 -13.19 17.54
N GLU A 214 11.22 -12.45 17.73
CA GLU A 214 10.10 -12.86 18.59
C GLU A 214 9.50 -14.22 18.16
N LYS A 215 9.41 -14.46 16.86
CA LYS A 215 8.79 -15.67 16.32
C LYS A 215 9.69 -16.90 16.36
N TYR A 216 10.97 -16.75 16.03
CA TYR A 216 11.89 -17.89 15.86
C TYR A 216 12.89 -18.04 17.01
N GLY A 217 12.93 -17.05 17.90
CA GLY A 217 13.94 -16.97 18.96
C GLY A 217 15.31 -16.53 18.45
N GLU A 218 16.14 -16.05 19.35
CA GLU A 218 17.48 -15.48 19.07
C GLU A 218 18.41 -16.51 18.43
N ASP A 219 18.34 -17.76 18.87
CA ASP A 219 19.20 -18.86 18.40
C ASP A 219 18.90 -19.36 16.99
N ASN A 220 17.64 -19.22 16.57
CA ASN A 220 17.16 -19.84 15.34
C ASN A 220 16.80 -18.84 14.23
N ALA A 221 16.55 -17.58 14.58
CA ALA A 221 16.08 -16.57 13.63
C ALA A 221 17.01 -16.43 12.42
N VAL A 222 18.31 -16.21 12.64
CA VAL A 222 19.32 -16.09 11.58
C VAL A 222 19.44 -17.38 10.75
N LYS A 223 19.48 -18.52 11.42
CA LYS A 223 19.58 -19.84 10.76
C LYS A 223 18.37 -20.11 9.86
N THR A 224 17.19 -19.76 10.35
CA THR A 224 15.92 -19.95 9.61
C THR A 224 15.91 -19.09 8.36
N ILE A 225 16.28 -17.81 8.46
CA ILE A 225 16.33 -16.91 7.30
C ILE A 225 17.44 -17.32 6.31
N LYS A 226 18.61 -17.74 6.77
CA LYS A 226 19.67 -18.24 5.87
C LYS A 226 19.26 -19.52 5.15
N LYS A 227 18.48 -20.39 5.79
CA LYS A 227 17.96 -21.64 5.20
C LYS A 227 16.89 -21.40 4.14
N ASP A 228 15.94 -20.51 4.44
CA ASP A 228 14.86 -20.15 3.49
C ASP A 228 14.55 -18.64 3.61
N PRO A 229 15.25 -17.77 2.85
CA PRO A 229 15.03 -16.34 2.88
C PRO A 229 13.65 -15.93 2.33
N TYR A 230 12.99 -16.79 1.55
CA TYR A 230 11.69 -16.49 0.96
C TYR A 230 10.52 -16.60 1.95
N ILE A 231 10.77 -17.10 3.16
CA ILE A 231 9.86 -16.91 4.30
C ILE A 231 9.45 -15.44 4.47
N LEU A 232 10.37 -14.51 4.17
CA LEU A 232 10.13 -13.08 4.27
C LEU A 232 9.04 -12.55 3.33
N CYS A 233 8.77 -13.21 2.20
CA CYS A 233 7.73 -12.80 1.25
C CYS A 233 6.47 -13.67 1.28
N ARG A 234 6.51 -14.85 1.92
CA ARG A 234 5.34 -15.75 2.04
C ARG A 234 4.34 -15.32 3.11
N GLY A 235 4.64 -14.27 3.87
CA GLY A 235 3.82 -13.83 4.98
C GLY A 235 3.98 -14.76 6.20
N LEU A 236 4.67 -14.27 7.19
CA LEU A 236 4.66 -14.91 8.51
C LEU A 236 3.32 -14.57 9.17
N LYS A 237 2.54 -15.55 9.64
CA LYS A 237 1.26 -15.29 10.34
C LYS A 237 1.44 -14.12 11.32
N GLY A 238 0.76 -12.98 11.05
CA GLY A 238 0.85 -11.77 11.85
C GLY A 238 2.05 -10.85 11.58
N ILE A 239 2.85 -11.12 10.55
CA ILE A 239 4.00 -10.28 10.17
C ILE A 239 3.83 -9.88 8.71
N ASP A 240 3.73 -8.57 8.46
CA ASP A 240 3.82 -8.03 7.10
C ASP A 240 5.23 -8.29 6.59
N GLY A 241 5.35 -9.12 5.57
CA GLY A 241 6.62 -9.46 4.94
C GLY A 241 7.10 -8.37 3.98
N ILE A 242 8.20 -8.67 3.29
CA ILE A 242 8.71 -7.86 2.19
C ILE A 242 8.26 -8.45 0.85
N ALA A 243 8.21 -7.63 -0.20
CA ALA A 243 7.90 -8.12 -1.54
C ALA A 243 8.97 -9.13 -2.02
N PHE A 244 8.60 -10.02 -2.96
CA PHE A 244 9.49 -11.03 -3.52
C PHE A 244 10.83 -10.45 -3.99
N GLY A 245 10.82 -9.30 -4.69
CA GLY A 245 12.05 -8.65 -5.16
C GLY A 245 13.04 -8.28 -4.04
N GLY A 246 12.54 -7.89 -2.86
CA GLY A 246 13.37 -7.64 -1.67
C GLY A 246 13.94 -8.94 -1.09
N ALA A 247 13.09 -9.96 -0.91
CA ALA A 247 13.51 -11.28 -0.44
C ALA A 247 14.51 -11.92 -1.41
N ASP A 248 14.30 -11.79 -2.70
CA ASP A 248 15.17 -12.33 -3.74
C ASP A 248 16.54 -11.62 -3.76
N ARG A 249 16.57 -10.31 -3.53
CA ARG A 249 17.81 -9.55 -3.38
C ARG A 249 18.65 -10.05 -2.21
N ILE A 250 18.01 -10.27 -1.07
CA ILE A 250 18.66 -10.86 0.12
C ILE A 250 19.14 -12.27 -0.20
N ALA A 251 18.29 -13.12 -0.78
CA ALA A 251 18.60 -14.49 -1.12
C ALA A 251 19.82 -14.63 -2.06
N VAL A 252 19.78 -13.89 -3.16
CA VAL A 252 20.80 -14.02 -4.23
C VAL A 252 22.08 -13.25 -3.86
N ARG A 253 21.96 -12.00 -3.42
CA ARG A 253 23.14 -11.14 -3.22
C ARG A 253 23.83 -11.37 -1.89
N LYS A 254 23.07 -11.61 -0.81
CA LYS A 254 23.63 -11.70 0.55
C LYS A 254 23.81 -13.14 1.02
N ILE A 255 22.88 -14.04 0.69
CA ILE A 255 22.98 -15.45 1.09
C ILE A 255 23.68 -16.31 0.03
N GLY A 256 23.64 -15.88 -1.24
CA GLY A 256 24.29 -16.61 -2.35
C GLY A 256 23.43 -17.75 -2.93
N ILE A 257 22.09 -17.65 -2.82
CA ILE A 257 21.18 -18.61 -3.46
C ILE A 257 21.35 -18.53 -4.97
N ALA A 258 21.54 -19.68 -5.62
CA ALA A 258 21.69 -19.75 -7.07
C ALA A 258 20.41 -19.31 -7.81
N LEU A 259 20.58 -18.65 -8.96
CA LEU A 259 19.48 -18.10 -9.75
C LEU A 259 18.48 -19.17 -10.24
N ASN A 260 18.90 -20.42 -10.37
CA ASN A 260 18.07 -21.58 -10.74
C ASN A 260 17.72 -22.47 -9.54
N SER A 261 17.89 -21.99 -8.32
CA SER A 261 17.59 -22.76 -7.10
C SER A 261 16.12 -23.15 -7.03
N PRO A 262 15.79 -24.41 -6.70
CA PRO A 262 14.41 -24.87 -6.50
C PRO A 262 13.62 -24.00 -5.52
N VAL A 263 14.22 -23.58 -4.42
CA VAL A 263 13.56 -22.72 -3.41
C VAL A 263 13.20 -21.35 -3.99
N ARG A 264 14.04 -20.82 -4.86
CA ARG A 264 13.78 -19.55 -5.56
C ARG A 264 12.63 -19.68 -6.56
N ILE A 265 12.60 -20.76 -7.33
CA ILE A 265 11.52 -21.01 -8.31
C ILE A 265 10.19 -21.20 -7.59
N ASP A 266 10.16 -21.93 -6.48
CA ASP A 266 8.96 -22.08 -5.64
C ASP A 266 8.42 -20.74 -5.17
N ALA A 267 9.30 -19.89 -4.63
CA ALA A 267 8.92 -18.56 -4.18
C ALA A 267 8.46 -17.66 -5.34
N ALA A 268 9.05 -17.79 -6.52
CA ALA A 268 8.63 -17.06 -7.71
C ALA A 268 7.25 -17.52 -8.22
N ILE A 269 6.91 -18.81 -8.10
CA ILE A 269 5.56 -19.32 -8.42
C ILE A 269 4.53 -18.68 -7.50
N GLU A 270 4.77 -18.72 -6.18
CA GLU A 270 3.88 -18.10 -5.20
C GLU A 270 3.77 -16.59 -5.43
N ALA A 271 4.90 -15.92 -5.70
CA ALA A 271 4.94 -14.49 -5.99
C ALA A 271 4.19 -14.13 -7.29
N GLY A 272 4.29 -14.95 -8.33
CA GLY A 272 3.54 -14.76 -9.57
C GLY A 272 2.04 -14.79 -9.34
N ILE A 273 1.54 -15.77 -8.59
CA ILE A 273 0.12 -15.86 -8.23
C ILE A 273 -0.30 -14.70 -7.32
N MET A 274 0.55 -14.31 -6.35
CA MET A 274 0.25 -13.17 -5.47
C MET A 274 0.27 -11.83 -6.21
N ASN A 275 1.15 -11.66 -7.20
CA ASN A 275 1.18 -10.45 -8.04
C ASN A 275 -0.09 -10.35 -8.89
N ALA A 276 -0.56 -11.47 -9.47
CA ALA A 276 -1.85 -11.52 -10.13
C ALA A 276 -3.01 -11.15 -9.18
N GLY A 277 -2.89 -11.46 -7.89
CA GLY A 277 -3.83 -11.00 -6.85
C GLY A 277 -3.86 -9.47 -6.70
N ARG A 278 -2.74 -8.77 -6.94
CA ARG A 278 -2.70 -7.30 -6.97
C ARG A 278 -3.38 -6.70 -8.21
N GLU A 279 -3.46 -7.48 -9.27
CA GLU A 279 -4.22 -7.15 -10.49
C GLU A 279 -5.71 -7.51 -10.34
N GLY A 280 -6.08 -8.10 -9.20
CA GLY A 280 -7.44 -8.43 -8.83
C GLY A 280 -7.83 -9.90 -9.09
N HIS A 281 -6.91 -10.75 -9.53
CA HIS A 281 -7.19 -12.16 -9.80
C HIS A 281 -7.17 -13.01 -8.52
N CYS A 282 -8.09 -13.96 -8.36
CA CYS A 282 -8.05 -14.95 -7.27
C CYS A 282 -7.19 -16.16 -7.63
N TYR A 283 -7.05 -16.47 -8.91
CA TYR A 283 -6.23 -17.55 -9.44
C TYR A 283 -5.55 -17.13 -10.74
N LEU A 284 -4.63 -17.95 -11.22
CA LEU A 284 -4.12 -17.87 -12.58
C LEU A 284 -4.48 -19.13 -13.37
N PRO A 285 -4.85 -19.02 -14.66
CA PRO A 285 -4.86 -20.15 -15.57
C PRO A 285 -3.47 -20.81 -15.62
N TYR A 286 -3.43 -22.13 -15.68
CA TYR A 286 -2.17 -22.89 -15.69
C TYR A 286 -1.23 -22.43 -16.82
N GLU A 287 -1.79 -22.09 -17.97
CA GLU A 287 -1.09 -21.65 -19.16
C GLU A 287 -0.35 -20.32 -18.96
N GLU A 288 -0.80 -19.48 -18.00
CA GLU A 288 -0.23 -18.16 -17.72
C GLU A 288 0.86 -18.21 -16.63
N ILE A 289 0.94 -19.29 -15.85
CA ILE A 289 1.88 -19.39 -14.70
C ILE A 289 3.32 -19.13 -15.13
N TYR A 290 3.77 -19.76 -16.21
CA TYR A 290 5.16 -19.59 -16.65
C TYR A 290 5.53 -18.14 -16.97
N SER A 291 4.63 -17.40 -17.62
CA SER A 291 4.85 -16.01 -17.95
C SER A 291 4.94 -15.13 -16.69
N HIS A 292 4.06 -15.35 -15.71
CA HIS A 292 4.08 -14.62 -14.43
C HIS A 292 5.32 -14.94 -13.59
N VAL A 293 5.75 -16.19 -13.53
CA VAL A 293 7.00 -16.60 -12.86
C VAL A 293 8.21 -15.93 -13.51
N ARG A 294 8.28 -15.94 -14.84
CA ARG A 294 9.38 -15.29 -15.58
C ARG A 294 9.42 -13.79 -15.32
N THR A 295 8.26 -13.14 -15.33
CA THR A 295 8.17 -11.71 -15.03
C THR A 295 8.64 -11.41 -13.61
N ALA A 296 8.16 -12.16 -12.61
CA ALA A 296 8.59 -11.99 -11.22
C ALA A 296 10.10 -12.14 -11.02
N LEU A 297 10.72 -13.12 -11.70
CA LEU A 297 12.16 -13.33 -11.65
C LEU A 297 12.95 -12.22 -12.35
N GLN A 298 12.47 -11.74 -13.51
CA GLN A 298 13.11 -10.64 -14.26
C GLN A 298 13.06 -9.31 -13.52
N GLU A 299 11.92 -8.99 -12.90
CA GLU A 299 11.75 -7.78 -12.08
C GLU A 299 12.59 -7.80 -10.79
N ALA A 300 12.97 -9.00 -10.31
CA ALA A 300 13.80 -9.17 -9.12
C ALA A 300 15.31 -9.14 -9.48
N GLN A 301 16.00 -10.28 -9.38
CA GLN A 301 17.45 -10.37 -9.63
C GLN A 301 17.78 -10.98 -11.01
N GLY A 302 16.77 -11.12 -11.88
CA GLY A 302 16.94 -11.73 -13.20
C GLY A 302 17.11 -13.26 -13.14
N GLY A 303 17.74 -13.80 -14.16
CA GLY A 303 17.90 -15.25 -14.35
C GLY A 303 16.86 -15.83 -15.30
N THR A 304 17.21 -16.97 -15.90
CA THR A 304 16.32 -17.69 -16.80
C THR A 304 15.95 -19.03 -16.16
N VAL A 305 14.67 -19.36 -16.23
CA VAL A 305 14.13 -20.66 -15.87
C VAL A 305 13.37 -21.20 -17.06
N THR A 306 13.42 -22.49 -17.26
CA THR A 306 12.68 -23.19 -18.32
C THR A 306 11.24 -23.46 -17.86
N GLU A 307 10.35 -23.65 -18.82
CA GLU A 307 8.97 -24.03 -18.51
C GLU A 307 8.90 -25.38 -17.80
N GLU A 308 9.82 -26.31 -18.12
CA GLU A 308 9.88 -27.64 -17.51
C GLU A 308 10.30 -27.56 -16.03
N GLU A 309 11.29 -26.73 -15.70
CA GLU A 309 11.68 -26.48 -14.30
C GLU A 309 10.49 -25.90 -13.50
N VAL A 310 9.73 -24.98 -14.07
CA VAL A 310 8.54 -24.43 -13.41
C VAL A 310 7.47 -25.51 -13.24
N LYS A 311 7.21 -26.35 -14.24
CA LYS A 311 6.25 -27.47 -14.14
C LYS A 311 6.62 -28.48 -13.05
N ASP A 312 7.91 -28.83 -12.96
CA ASP A 312 8.38 -29.74 -11.92
C ASP A 312 8.22 -29.15 -10.53
N ARG A 313 8.50 -27.85 -10.38
CA ARG A 313 8.31 -27.16 -9.09
C ARG A 313 6.83 -26.96 -8.74
N LEU A 314 5.94 -26.78 -9.71
CA LEU A 314 4.48 -26.76 -9.49
C LEU A 314 4.00 -28.11 -8.93
N ARG A 315 4.51 -29.25 -9.46
CA ARG A 315 4.18 -30.59 -8.93
C ARG A 315 4.60 -30.75 -7.46
N VAL A 316 5.78 -30.21 -7.10
CA VAL A 316 6.26 -30.22 -5.71
C VAL A 316 5.38 -29.30 -4.84
N SER A 317 5.13 -28.08 -5.28
CA SER A 317 4.29 -27.11 -4.55
C SER A 317 2.87 -27.62 -4.31
N LEU A 318 2.32 -28.37 -5.25
CA LEU A 318 1.02 -29.06 -5.11
C LEU A 318 1.07 -30.17 -4.03
N LYS A 319 2.12 -31.02 -4.04
CA LYS A 319 2.29 -32.06 -3.02
C LYS A 319 2.47 -31.48 -1.61
N GLU A 320 3.15 -30.37 -1.50
CA GLU A 320 3.37 -29.65 -0.24
C GLU A 320 2.17 -28.76 0.17
N GLN A 321 1.10 -28.77 -0.60
CA GLN A 321 -0.12 -27.98 -0.36
C GLN A 321 0.13 -26.47 -0.26
N ARG A 322 1.16 -25.96 -0.93
CA ARG A 322 1.41 -24.51 -1.03
C ARG A 322 0.52 -23.85 -2.07
N ILE A 323 0.24 -24.57 -3.15
CA ILE A 323 -0.71 -24.24 -4.19
C ILE A 323 -1.79 -25.31 -4.30
N LEU A 324 -2.89 -24.94 -4.95
CA LEU A 324 -3.99 -25.85 -5.28
C LEU A 324 -4.31 -25.68 -6.77
N ILE A 325 -4.59 -26.79 -7.45
CA ILE A 325 -5.01 -26.80 -8.85
C ILE A 325 -6.42 -27.37 -8.91
N GLU A 326 -7.36 -26.54 -9.37
CA GLU A 326 -8.75 -26.91 -9.58
C GLU A 326 -9.04 -27.05 -11.06
N LYS A 327 -9.81 -28.06 -11.46
CA LYS A 327 -10.22 -28.26 -12.84
C LYS A 327 -11.61 -27.65 -13.07
N SER A 328 -11.71 -26.70 -14.02
CA SER A 328 -12.96 -26.12 -14.46
C SER A 328 -13.12 -26.33 -15.96
N GLY A 329 -13.96 -27.28 -16.35
CA GLY A 329 -14.11 -27.69 -17.74
C GLY A 329 -12.79 -28.21 -18.34
N LYS A 330 -12.24 -27.50 -19.33
CA LYS A 330 -10.95 -27.82 -19.97
C LYS A 330 -9.76 -27.05 -19.38
N LYS A 331 -10.01 -26.13 -18.45
CA LYS A 331 -8.98 -25.26 -17.86
C LYS A 331 -8.54 -25.78 -16.51
N PHE A 332 -7.29 -25.54 -16.17
CA PHE A 332 -6.73 -25.76 -14.84
C PHE A 332 -6.44 -24.41 -14.18
N LEU A 333 -6.99 -24.21 -12.99
CA LEU A 333 -6.96 -22.99 -12.23
C LEU A 333 -5.98 -23.15 -11.07
N VAL A 334 -4.96 -22.32 -11.02
CA VAL A 334 -3.88 -22.41 -10.01
C VAL A 334 -4.06 -21.32 -8.97
N TYR A 335 -4.29 -21.74 -7.73
CA TYR A 335 -4.48 -20.88 -6.57
C TYR A 335 -3.33 -20.99 -5.59
N THR A 336 -3.10 -19.96 -4.80
CA THR A 336 -2.53 -20.19 -3.45
C THR A 336 -3.60 -20.87 -2.59
N LYS A 337 -3.21 -21.78 -1.70
CA LYS A 337 -4.17 -22.48 -0.83
C LYS A 337 -5.06 -21.50 -0.05
N GLY A 338 -4.45 -20.45 0.53
CA GLY A 338 -5.22 -19.45 1.30
C GLY A 338 -6.30 -18.72 0.51
N MET A 339 -6.03 -18.39 -0.77
CA MET A 339 -7.01 -17.70 -1.62
C MET A 339 -8.16 -18.65 -2.01
N HIS A 340 -7.85 -19.91 -2.34
CA HIS A 340 -8.87 -20.91 -2.63
C HIS A 340 -9.80 -21.16 -1.45
N ASP A 341 -9.22 -21.40 -0.26
CA ASP A 341 -9.98 -21.67 0.96
C ASP A 341 -10.87 -20.46 1.33
N LEU A 342 -10.36 -19.24 1.12
CA LEU A 342 -11.09 -18.00 1.37
C LEU A 342 -12.29 -17.84 0.42
N GLU A 343 -12.11 -18.11 -0.86
CA GLU A 343 -13.19 -18.00 -1.86
C GLU A 343 -14.28 -19.07 -1.62
N CYS A 344 -13.89 -20.28 -1.20
CA CYS A 344 -14.82 -21.33 -0.77
C CYS A 344 -15.60 -20.92 0.50
N ASP A 345 -14.93 -20.42 1.53
CA ASP A 345 -15.57 -19.96 2.78
C ASP A 345 -16.62 -18.87 2.52
N ILE A 346 -16.31 -17.91 1.63
CA ILE A 346 -17.26 -16.87 1.23
C ILE A 346 -18.46 -17.49 0.52
N ALA A 347 -18.23 -18.40 -0.44
CA ALA A 347 -19.31 -19.05 -1.19
C ALA A 347 -20.22 -19.84 -0.25
N ASP A 348 -19.67 -20.59 0.70
CA ASP A 348 -20.42 -21.37 1.68
C ASP A 348 -21.29 -20.47 2.58
N LYS A 349 -20.71 -19.39 3.12
CA LYS A 349 -21.43 -18.43 3.96
C LYS A 349 -22.56 -17.73 3.22
N VAL A 350 -22.31 -17.30 1.99
CA VAL A 350 -23.34 -16.65 1.15
C VAL A 350 -24.45 -17.66 0.79
N SER A 351 -24.08 -18.89 0.43
CA SER A 351 -25.07 -19.94 0.13
C SER A 351 -25.92 -20.27 1.36
N GLN A 352 -25.34 -20.32 2.56
CA GLN A 352 -26.08 -20.46 3.82
C GLN A 352 -27.07 -19.31 4.06
N LEU A 353 -26.67 -18.06 3.76
CA LEU A 353 -27.58 -16.91 3.83
C LEU A 353 -28.76 -17.02 2.84
N ILE A 354 -28.54 -17.60 1.67
CA ILE A 354 -29.59 -17.81 0.66
C ILE A 354 -30.56 -18.93 1.08
N LEU A 355 -30.02 -20.07 1.50
CA LEU A 355 -30.78 -21.32 1.70
C LEU A 355 -31.49 -21.38 3.05
N THR A 356 -30.97 -20.74 4.09
CA THR A 356 -31.50 -20.89 5.45
C THR A 356 -32.59 -19.86 5.72
N LYS A 357 -33.70 -20.29 6.29
CA LYS A 357 -34.75 -19.38 6.75
C LYS A 357 -34.26 -18.50 7.92
N SER A 358 -34.69 -17.26 7.95
CA SER A 358 -34.38 -16.36 9.08
C SER A 358 -35.16 -16.80 10.32
N SER A 359 -34.47 -16.89 11.47
CA SER A 359 -35.11 -17.00 12.79
C SER A 359 -35.59 -15.64 13.33
N ILE A 360 -35.20 -14.55 12.66
CA ILE A 360 -35.58 -13.19 13.03
C ILE A 360 -36.91 -12.86 12.40
N PRO A 361 -37.88 -12.31 13.17
CA PRO A 361 -39.19 -11.93 12.62
C PRO A 361 -39.05 -11.03 11.37
N GLN A 362 -39.92 -11.27 10.41
CA GLN A 362 -39.95 -10.40 9.21
C GLN A 362 -40.61 -9.05 9.57
N VAL A 363 -40.09 -7.99 8.96
CA VAL A 363 -40.75 -6.67 8.98
C VAL A 363 -42.01 -6.76 8.15
N SER A 364 -43.14 -6.31 8.74
CA SER A 364 -44.45 -6.35 8.09
C SER A 364 -44.52 -5.38 6.90
N ASP A 365 -45.35 -5.67 5.92
CA ASP A 365 -45.57 -4.75 4.80
C ASP A 365 -46.05 -3.37 5.24
N LYS A 366 -46.88 -3.33 6.29
CA LYS A 366 -47.35 -2.10 6.93
C LYS A 366 -46.19 -1.25 7.48
N ASP A 367 -45.21 -1.89 8.13
CA ASP A 367 -44.08 -1.19 8.72
C ASP A 367 -43.10 -0.71 7.61
N ILE A 368 -42.95 -1.50 6.54
CA ILE A 368 -42.20 -1.10 5.36
C ILE A 368 -42.83 0.14 4.73
N ASP A 369 -44.14 0.12 4.48
CA ASP A 369 -44.86 1.26 3.90
C ASP A 369 -44.82 2.49 4.81
N THR A 370 -44.84 2.27 6.13
CA THR A 370 -44.72 3.37 7.10
C THR A 370 -43.34 4.00 7.04
N GLY A 371 -42.26 3.20 7.02
CA GLY A 371 -40.88 3.70 6.88
C GLY A 371 -40.67 4.47 5.58
N ILE A 372 -41.23 3.97 4.46
CA ILE A 372 -41.18 4.64 3.16
C ILE A 372 -41.89 6.02 3.26
N LYS A 373 -43.13 6.07 3.79
CA LYS A 373 -43.89 7.31 3.93
C LYS A 373 -43.21 8.33 4.83
N GLU A 374 -42.61 7.89 5.94
CA GLU A 374 -41.84 8.77 6.83
C GLU A 374 -40.64 9.39 6.12
N THR A 375 -39.93 8.61 5.32
CA THR A 375 -38.79 9.09 4.53
C THR A 375 -39.23 10.06 3.43
N GLU A 376 -40.32 9.74 2.72
CA GLU A 376 -40.91 10.65 1.73
C GLU A 376 -41.34 11.98 2.34
N LYS A 377 -42.02 11.95 3.48
CA LYS A 377 -42.44 13.15 4.22
C LYS A 377 -41.25 14.01 4.68
N GLN A 378 -40.22 13.38 5.24
CA GLN A 378 -39.02 14.07 5.73
C GLN A 378 -38.29 14.77 4.58
N ASN A 379 -38.13 14.09 3.45
CA ASN A 379 -37.38 14.59 2.30
C ASN A 379 -38.22 15.40 1.30
N LYS A 380 -39.56 15.49 1.50
CA LYS A 380 -40.50 16.24 0.68
C LYS A 380 -40.52 15.79 -0.80
N PHE A 381 -40.30 14.52 -1.06
CA PHE A 381 -40.40 13.90 -2.38
C PHE A 381 -40.91 12.45 -2.29
N THR A 382 -41.42 11.90 -3.40
CA THR A 382 -41.94 10.54 -3.47
C THR A 382 -40.83 9.61 -4.01
N LEU A 383 -40.63 8.44 -3.35
CA LEU A 383 -39.70 7.43 -3.83
C LEU A 383 -40.22 6.76 -5.11
N GLU A 384 -39.33 6.54 -6.03
CA GLU A 384 -39.59 5.82 -7.26
C GLU A 384 -39.93 4.34 -7.03
N LYS A 385 -40.55 3.69 -8.01
CA LYS A 385 -40.97 2.29 -7.90
C LYS A 385 -39.81 1.38 -7.54
N ASN A 386 -38.65 1.51 -8.19
CA ASN A 386 -37.46 0.70 -7.94
C ASN A 386 -36.84 1.00 -6.56
N GLN A 387 -36.93 2.25 -6.10
CA GLN A 387 -36.47 2.61 -4.75
C GLN A 387 -37.36 1.97 -3.69
N LYS A 388 -38.67 1.95 -3.84
CA LYS A 388 -39.61 1.25 -2.93
C LYS A 388 -39.38 -0.26 -2.95
N GLU A 389 -39.12 -0.84 -4.11
CA GLU A 389 -38.78 -2.25 -4.26
C GLU A 389 -37.47 -2.60 -3.57
N ALA A 390 -36.45 -1.74 -3.64
CA ALA A 390 -35.19 -1.93 -2.92
C ALA A 390 -35.40 -2.01 -1.40
N VAL A 391 -36.25 -1.13 -0.84
CA VAL A 391 -36.60 -1.19 0.60
C VAL A 391 -37.29 -2.50 0.96
N ARG A 392 -38.24 -2.95 0.13
CA ARG A 392 -38.94 -4.22 0.34
C ARG A 392 -37.99 -5.40 0.24
N SER A 393 -37.15 -5.44 -0.79
CA SER A 393 -36.16 -6.49 -1.01
C SER A 393 -35.20 -6.62 0.18
N ALA A 394 -34.70 -5.50 0.71
CA ALA A 394 -33.78 -5.45 1.83
C ALA A 394 -34.38 -6.05 3.12
N LEU A 395 -35.68 -5.88 3.35
CA LEU A 395 -36.37 -6.30 4.56
C LEU A 395 -37.05 -7.67 4.44
N LYS A 396 -37.30 -8.16 3.25
CA LYS A 396 -37.92 -9.48 2.99
C LYS A 396 -36.90 -10.59 2.79
N ASN A 397 -35.72 -10.30 2.22
CA ASN A 397 -34.70 -11.29 1.91
C ASN A 397 -33.62 -11.31 3.00
N ARG A 398 -32.91 -12.44 3.12
CA ARG A 398 -31.77 -12.57 4.04
C ARG A 398 -30.51 -11.91 3.48
N VAL A 399 -30.35 -11.94 2.18
CA VAL A 399 -29.30 -11.22 1.46
C VAL A 399 -29.93 -10.55 0.25
N CYS A 400 -29.58 -9.29 0.00
CA CYS A 400 -30.00 -8.58 -1.20
C CYS A 400 -28.92 -7.57 -1.61
N ILE A 401 -28.96 -7.18 -2.88
CA ILE A 401 -28.05 -6.22 -3.49
C ILE A 401 -28.86 -5.04 -4.04
N ILE A 402 -28.44 -3.84 -3.71
CA ILE A 402 -29.00 -2.58 -4.24
C ILE A 402 -27.90 -1.91 -5.06
N THR A 403 -28.08 -1.82 -6.38
CA THR A 403 -27.12 -1.21 -7.27
C THR A 403 -27.65 0.08 -7.87
N GLY A 404 -26.77 0.97 -8.23
CA GLY A 404 -27.11 2.19 -8.96
C GLY A 404 -25.96 3.18 -8.95
N GLY A 405 -25.93 4.04 -9.96
CA GLY A 405 -24.94 5.09 -10.09
C GLY A 405 -25.04 6.15 -8.99
N PRO A 406 -24.16 7.13 -9.00
CA PRO A 406 -24.20 8.26 -8.07
C PRO A 406 -25.51 9.04 -8.22
N GLY A 407 -26.09 9.47 -7.09
CA GLY A 407 -27.30 10.27 -7.09
C GLY A 407 -28.62 9.50 -7.29
N THR A 408 -28.59 8.17 -7.40
CA THR A 408 -29.82 7.36 -7.55
C THR A 408 -30.62 7.16 -6.26
N GLY A 409 -30.21 7.80 -5.16
CA GLY A 409 -30.95 7.78 -3.90
C GLY A 409 -30.60 6.63 -2.96
N LYS A 410 -29.43 5.97 -3.13
CA LYS A 410 -28.96 4.87 -2.24
C LYS A 410 -29.03 5.23 -0.75
N SER A 411 -28.57 6.42 -0.38
CA SER A 411 -28.61 6.89 1.02
C SER A 411 -30.04 7.13 1.53
N THR A 412 -30.96 7.57 0.66
CA THR A 412 -32.39 7.75 1.01
C THR A 412 -33.09 6.41 1.23
N ILE A 413 -32.75 5.42 0.41
CA ILE A 413 -33.25 4.06 0.55
C ILE A 413 -32.76 3.45 1.88
N LEU A 414 -31.49 3.67 2.24
CA LEU A 414 -30.93 3.24 3.51
C LEU A 414 -31.72 3.82 4.69
N ASP A 415 -32.04 5.12 4.67
CA ASP A 415 -32.88 5.76 5.71
C ASP A 415 -34.27 5.10 5.82
N ALA A 416 -34.92 4.80 4.68
CA ALA A 416 -36.21 4.13 4.66
C ALA A 416 -36.13 2.69 5.22
N ILE A 417 -35.08 1.94 4.90
CA ILE A 417 -34.82 0.60 5.45
C ILE A 417 -34.70 0.66 6.97
N LEU A 418 -33.92 1.61 7.50
CA LEU A 418 -33.68 1.76 8.94
C LEU A 418 -34.95 2.18 9.69
N LYS A 419 -35.74 3.11 9.16
CA LYS A 419 -37.02 3.51 9.74
C LYS A 419 -38.02 2.37 9.80
N ALA A 420 -38.12 1.61 8.72
CA ALA A 420 -38.99 0.44 8.67
C ALA A 420 -38.52 -0.67 9.65
N TRP A 421 -37.22 -0.94 9.70
CA TRP A 421 -36.64 -1.91 10.64
C TRP A 421 -36.96 -1.57 12.09
N CYS A 422 -36.73 -0.32 12.49
CA CYS A 422 -36.91 0.16 13.86
C CYS A 422 -38.37 0.23 14.36
N LYS A 423 -39.37 -0.15 13.55
CA LYS A 423 -40.75 -0.27 14.02
C LYS A 423 -40.94 -1.46 14.97
N ASN A 424 -40.25 -2.58 14.69
CA ASN A 424 -40.40 -3.83 15.43
C ASN A 424 -39.10 -4.44 15.93
N HIS A 425 -37.94 -3.81 15.63
CA HIS A 425 -36.60 -4.28 16.00
C HIS A 425 -35.83 -3.16 16.67
N SER A 426 -34.80 -3.54 17.45
CA SER A 426 -33.95 -2.57 18.13
C SER A 426 -32.93 -1.93 17.17
N LYS A 427 -32.54 -0.69 17.49
CA LYS A 427 -31.42 0.00 16.79
C LYS A 427 -30.08 -0.68 17.03
N GLU A 428 -29.91 -1.29 18.19
CA GLU A 428 -28.70 -2.03 18.58
C GLU A 428 -28.49 -3.29 17.75
N ASP A 429 -29.55 -3.80 17.11
CA ASP A 429 -29.48 -4.94 16.20
C ASP A 429 -28.92 -4.59 14.82
N VAL A 430 -28.73 -3.28 14.54
CA VAL A 430 -28.29 -2.77 13.25
C VAL A 430 -26.79 -2.48 13.26
N LEU A 431 -26.08 -2.99 12.27
CA LEU A 431 -24.70 -2.61 11.97
C LEU A 431 -24.63 -1.94 10.60
N LEU A 432 -24.20 -0.68 10.59
CA LEU A 432 -23.83 0.01 9.36
C LEU A 432 -22.32 -0.01 9.17
N CYS A 433 -21.86 -0.43 8.01
CA CYS A 433 -20.44 -0.47 7.72
C CYS A 433 -20.11 -0.11 6.26
N ALA A 434 -18.87 0.22 6.01
CA ALA A 434 -18.35 0.50 4.68
C ALA A 434 -16.86 0.08 4.60
N PRO A 435 -16.29 -0.13 3.39
CA PRO A 435 -14.86 -0.43 3.26
C PRO A 435 -13.96 0.74 3.66
N THR A 436 -14.42 1.99 3.52
CA THR A 436 -13.65 3.19 3.83
C THR A 436 -14.24 3.98 4.99
N GLY A 437 -13.37 4.70 5.73
CA GLY A 437 -13.79 5.55 6.85
C GLY A 437 -14.73 6.67 6.40
N ARG A 438 -14.46 7.28 5.25
CA ARG A 438 -15.28 8.37 4.72
C ARG A 438 -16.69 7.92 4.34
N ALA A 439 -16.84 6.76 3.69
CA ALA A 439 -18.16 6.20 3.41
C ALA A 439 -18.93 5.91 4.71
N ALA A 440 -18.26 5.36 5.73
CA ALA A 440 -18.86 5.15 7.04
C ALA A 440 -19.28 6.48 7.73
N THR A 441 -18.46 7.52 7.66
CA THR A 441 -18.80 8.86 8.16
C THR A 441 -20.04 9.41 7.45
N ARG A 442 -20.09 9.30 6.12
CA ARG A 442 -21.27 9.73 5.35
C ARG A 442 -22.54 8.96 5.72
N MET A 443 -22.44 7.64 5.93
CA MET A 443 -23.57 6.85 6.42
C MET A 443 -24.09 7.39 7.76
N ARG A 444 -23.21 7.74 8.72
CA ARG A 444 -23.57 8.34 10.01
C ARG A 444 -24.29 9.68 9.83
N GLU A 445 -23.76 10.57 9.00
CA GLU A 445 -24.31 11.90 8.75
C GLU A 445 -25.72 11.83 8.17
N VAL A 446 -25.95 10.91 7.25
CA VAL A 446 -27.25 10.77 6.58
C VAL A 446 -28.29 10.07 7.45
N THR A 447 -27.89 9.04 8.21
CA THR A 447 -28.82 8.17 8.93
C THR A 447 -28.96 8.49 10.41
N GLY A 448 -27.97 9.17 11.00
CA GLY A 448 -27.88 9.36 12.44
C GLY A 448 -27.55 8.07 13.23
N PHE A 449 -27.27 6.95 12.55
CA PHE A 449 -26.87 5.69 13.18
C PHE A 449 -25.34 5.59 13.26
N PRO A 450 -24.81 4.88 14.27
CA PRO A 450 -23.40 4.55 14.31
C PRO A 450 -22.99 3.73 13.09
N ALA A 451 -21.92 4.16 12.39
CA ALA A 451 -21.36 3.44 11.26
C ALA A 451 -19.83 3.41 11.37
N ASN A 452 -19.20 2.30 11.03
CA ASN A 452 -17.75 2.11 11.11
C ASN A 452 -17.22 1.46 9.83
N THR A 453 -15.90 1.42 9.67
CA THR A 453 -15.35 0.58 8.63
C THR A 453 -15.55 -0.90 9.00
N ILE A 454 -15.59 -1.78 7.96
CA ILE A 454 -15.69 -3.23 8.17
C ILE A 454 -14.58 -3.71 9.12
N HIS A 455 -13.34 -3.29 8.89
CA HIS A 455 -12.20 -3.61 9.77
C HIS A 455 -12.43 -3.19 11.24
N MET A 456 -12.91 -1.97 11.46
CA MET A 456 -13.19 -1.47 12.81
C MET A 456 -14.34 -2.23 13.48
N SER A 457 -15.34 -2.62 12.70
CA SER A 457 -16.47 -3.40 13.22
C SER A 457 -16.03 -4.78 13.71
N VAL A 458 -15.09 -5.41 13.01
CA VAL A 458 -14.50 -6.69 13.44
C VAL A 458 -13.60 -6.49 14.67
N MET A 459 -12.75 -5.45 14.69
CA MET A 459 -11.83 -5.19 15.79
C MET A 459 -12.54 -4.80 17.10
N ASN A 460 -13.62 -4.03 17.04
CA ASN A 460 -14.33 -3.54 18.21
C ASN A 460 -15.25 -4.61 18.86
N ARG A 461 -15.41 -5.76 18.20
CA ARG A 461 -16.28 -6.85 18.67
C ARG A 461 -15.54 -8.21 18.64
N PRO A 462 -14.38 -8.35 19.31
CA PRO A 462 -13.69 -9.62 19.38
C PRO A 462 -14.57 -10.67 20.10
N GLY A 463 -14.80 -11.78 19.45
CA GLY A 463 -15.57 -12.91 20.03
C GLY A 463 -17.08 -12.82 19.92
N THR A 464 -17.66 -11.78 19.31
CA THR A 464 -19.13 -11.65 19.11
C THR A 464 -19.52 -11.95 17.67
N ASN A 465 -19.02 -13.05 17.09
CA ASN A 465 -19.43 -13.46 15.77
C ASN A 465 -20.97 -13.60 15.71
N GLY A 466 -21.59 -12.80 14.86
CA GLY A 466 -23.01 -12.93 14.56
C GLY A 466 -24.00 -12.37 15.58
N MET A 467 -23.74 -11.20 16.17
CA MET A 467 -24.75 -10.51 17.01
C MET A 467 -25.67 -9.55 16.23
N ASN A 468 -25.29 -9.12 15.02
CA ASN A 468 -26.06 -8.14 14.28
C ASN A 468 -27.14 -8.81 13.44
N LYS A 469 -28.40 -8.43 13.67
CA LYS A 469 -29.56 -8.96 12.95
C LYS A 469 -29.76 -8.34 11.58
N LEU A 470 -29.35 -7.07 11.40
CA LEU A 470 -29.32 -6.37 10.12
C LEU A 470 -27.94 -5.75 9.92
N VAL A 471 -27.22 -6.22 8.94
CA VAL A 471 -25.95 -5.65 8.49
C VAL A 471 -26.15 -4.96 7.15
N VAL A 472 -25.80 -3.68 7.05
CA VAL A 472 -25.83 -2.93 5.80
C VAL A 472 -24.43 -2.46 5.48
N CYS A 473 -23.93 -2.83 4.30
CA CYS A 473 -22.63 -2.42 3.79
C CYS A 473 -22.82 -1.52 2.56
N ASP A 474 -22.30 -0.30 2.63
CA ASP A 474 -22.27 0.62 1.48
C ASP A 474 -20.90 0.58 0.79
N GLU A 475 -20.81 1.08 -0.45
CA GLU A 475 -19.62 1.09 -1.31
C GLU A 475 -19.00 -0.32 -1.51
N VAL A 476 -19.85 -1.33 -1.74
CA VAL A 476 -19.41 -2.74 -1.86
C VAL A 476 -18.53 -2.97 -3.10
N SER A 477 -18.54 -2.09 -4.10
CA SER A 477 -17.60 -2.14 -5.22
C SER A 477 -16.11 -2.17 -4.79
N MET A 478 -15.79 -1.60 -3.63
CA MET A 478 -14.44 -1.57 -3.08
C MET A 478 -14.11 -2.78 -2.19
N VAL A 479 -15.02 -3.73 -2.01
CA VAL A 479 -14.84 -4.91 -1.15
C VAL A 479 -14.17 -6.02 -1.94
N ASP A 480 -12.96 -6.43 -1.52
CA ASP A 480 -12.25 -7.61 -2.01
C ASP A 480 -12.66 -8.88 -1.24
N VAL A 481 -12.12 -10.03 -1.63
CA VAL A 481 -12.45 -11.32 -0.98
C VAL A 481 -12.08 -11.35 0.50
N ASN A 482 -10.96 -10.73 0.93
CA ASN A 482 -10.58 -10.68 2.35
C ASN A 482 -11.58 -9.85 3.15
N VAL A 483 -11.90 -8.67 2.65
CA VAL A 483 -12.86 -7.77 3.31
C VAL A 483 -14.27 -8.35 3.29
N CYS A 484 -14.63 -9.11 2.23
CA CYS A 484 -15.90 -9.83 2.15
C CYS A 484 -16.04 -10.91 3.24
N SER A 485 -14.99 -11.72 3.47
CA SER A 485 -15.00 -12.71 4.54
C SER A 485 -15.17 -12.04 5.92
N MET A 486 -14.49 -10.90 6.14
CA MET A 486 -14.68 -10.09 7.36
C MET A 486 -16.13 -9.59 7.50
N LEU A 487 -16.71 -9.06 6.41
CA LEU A 487 -18.11 -8.58 6.40
C LEU A 487 -19.10 -9.70 6.76
N LEU A 488 -18.95 -10.87 6.16
CA LEU A 488 -19.81 -12.03 6.42
C LEU A 488 -19.71 -12.51 7.87
N SER A 489 -18.55 -12.36 8.52
CA SER A 489 -18.39 -12.70 9.93
C SER A 489 -19.19 -11.80 10.90
N LEU A 490 -19.65 -10.63 10.43
CA LEU A 490 -20.43 -9.68 11.22
C LEU A 490 -21.93 -9.99 11.22
N VAL A 491 -22.41 -10.85 10.33
CA VAL A 491 -23.82 -11.20 10.20
C VAL A 491 -24.18 -12.29 11.21
N SER A 492 -25.24 -12.10 12.01
CA SER A 492 -25.70 -13.11 12.97
C SER A 492 -26.32 -14.34 12.32
N HIS A 493 -26.35 -15.43 13.05
CA HIS A 493 -27.15 -16.59 12.62
C HIS A 493 -28.62 -16.18 12.47
N GLY A 494 -29.19 -16.34 11.27
CA GLY A 494 -30.53 -15.86 10.94
C GLY A 494 -30.60 -14.38 10.54
N GLY A 495 -29.50 -13.60 10.66
CA GLY A 495 -29.43 -12.18 10.29
C GLY A 495 -29.60 -11.90 8.80
N ARG A 496 -29.67 -10.63 8.46
CA ARG A 496 -29.83 -10.10 7.09
C ARG A 496 -28.62 -9.30 6.68
N LEU A 497 -28.26 -9.39 5.40
CA LEU A 497 -27.16 -8.65 4.79
C LEU A 497 -27.69 -7.84 3.61
N VAL A 498 -27.54 -6.53 3.66
CA VAL A 498 -27.87 -5.61 2.58
C VAL A 498 -26.59 -5.04 2.01
N LEU A 499 -26.34 -5.28 0.75
CA LEU A 499 -25.16 -4.83 0.01
C LEU A 499 -25.55 -3.68 -0.92
N ILE A 500 -24.92 -2.52 -0.73
CA ILE A 500 -25.20 -1.32 -1.54
C ILE A 500 -23.91 -0.96 -2.28
N GLY A 501 -23.99 -0.73 -3.59
CA GLY A 501 -22.80 -0.38 -4.38
C GLY A 501 -23.11 -0.04 -5.83
N ASP A 502 -22.08 0.29 -6.56
CA ASP A 502 -22.13 0.63 -7.97
C ASP A 502 -21.12 -0.25 -8.72
N PRO A 503 -21.57 -1.24 -9.52
CA PRO A 503 -20.68 -2.17 -10.20
C PRO A 503 -19.86 -1.50 -11.31
N ASP A 504 -20.27 -0.33 -11.79
CA ASP A 504 -19.59 0.41 -12.86
C ASP A 504 -18.42 1.26 -12.34
N GLN A 505 -18.35 1.51 -11.02
CA GLN A 505 -17.20 2.18 -10.38
C GLN A 505 -15.95 1.28 -10.34
N LEU A 506 -14.83 1.88 -9.95
CA LEU A 506 -13.57 1.15 -9.76
C LEU A 506 -13.79 -0.05 -8.82
N PRO A 507 -13.36 -1.25 -9.21
CA PRO A 507 -13.41 -2.42 -8.34
C PRO A 507 -12.42 -2.31 -7.19
N SER A 508 -12.47 -3.27 -6.27
CA SER A 508 -11.52 -3.39 -5.15
C SER A 508 -10.06 -3.38 -5.61
N VAL A 509 -9.14 -2.88 -4.78
CA VAL A 509 -7.69 -2.97 -5.06
C VAL A 509 -7.20 -4.42 -4.87
N GLY A 510 -7.77 -5.16 -3.91
CA GLY A 510 -7.44 -6.56 -3.67
C GLY A 510 -8.11 -7.54 -4.63
N ALA A 511 -7.79 -8.82 -4.45
CA ALA A 511 -8.27 -9.91 -5.29
C ALA A 511 -9.79 -10.12 -5.24
N GLY A 512 -10.36 -10.56 -6.34
CA GLY A 512 -11.78 -10.83 -6.52
C GLY A 512 -12.58 -9.62 -7.02
N ASN A 513 -13.75 -9.88 -7.53
CA ASN A 513 -14.72 -8.87 -7.96
C ASN A 513 -16.07 -9.14 -7.29
N VAL A 514 -16.07 -9.05 -5.95
CA VAL A 514 -17.13 -9.56 -5.09
C VAL A 514 -18.52 -9.07 -5.51
N LEU A 515 -18.70 -7.76 -5.69
CA LEU A 515 -20.02 -7.21 -6.07
C LEU A 515 -20.51 -7.77 -7.41
N HIS A 516 -19.62 -7.83 -8.39
CA HIS A 516 -19.93 -8.34 -9.72
C HIS A 516 -20.24 -9.84 -9.69
N ASP A 517 -19.46 -10.62 -8.93
CA ASP A 517 -19.69 -12.06 -8.77
C ASP A 517 -21.02 -12.37 -8.08
N LEU A 518 -21.36 -11.61 -7.02
CA LEU A 518 -22.63 -11.75 -6.31
C LEU A 518 -23.84 -11.36 -7.18
N ILE A 519 -23.69 -10.39 -8.07
CA ILE A 519 -24.72 -10.05 -9.06
C ILE A 519 -24.85 -11.19 -10.09
N ASN A 520 -23.73 -11.68 -10.59
CA ASN A 520 -23.69 -12.69 -11.66
C ASN A 520 -24.11 -14.10 -11.20
N CYS A 521 -24.06 -14.41 -9.91
CA CYS A 521 -24.53 -15.70 -9.42
C CYS A 521 -26.04 -15.89 -9.58
N GLN A 522 -26.80 -14.80 -9.78
CA GLN A 522 -28.27 -14.82 -10.02
C GLN A 522 -29.09 -15.50 -8.91
N GLN A 523 -28.49 -15.79 -7.76
CA GLN A 523 -29.14 -16.42 -6.61
C GLN A 523 -29.57 -15.39 -5.55
N ILE A 524 -29.08 -14.15 -5.68
CA ILE A 524 -29.34 -13.05 -4.76
C ILE A 524 -30.26 -12.03 -5.44
N PRO A 525 -31.34 -11.59 -4.79
CA PRO A 525 -32.17 -10.51 -5.33
C PRO A 525 -31.37 -9.22 -5.54
N VAL A 526 -31.38 -8.70 -6.76
CA VAL A 526 -30.69 -7.47 -7.14
C VAL A 526 -31.72 -6.42 -7.54
N THR A 527 -31.72 -5.27 -6.90
CA THR A 527 -32.53 -4.12 -7.31
C THR A 527 -31.65 -3.04 -7.94
N LYS A 528 -31.84 -2.79 -9.24
CA LYS A 528 -31.09 -1.76 -9.97
C LYS A 528 -31.85 -0.44 -9.96
N LEU A 529 -31.23 0.61 -9.42
CA LEU A 529 -31.74 1.98 -9.42
C LEU A 529 -31.27 2.68 -10.69
N THR A 530 -32.19 3.09 -11.52
CA THR A 530 -31.89 3.64 -12.85
C THR A 530 -32.08 5.15 -12.96
N ILE A 531 -32.86 5.76 -12.04
CA ILE A 531 -33.20 7.19 -12.11
C ILE A 531 -32.25 7.95 -11.17
N GLY A 532 -31.43 8.81 -11.75
CA GLY A 532 -30.55 9.72 -10.99
C GLY A 532 -31.27 11.03 -10.69
N HIS A 533 -31.35 11.40 -9.40
CA HIS A 533 -31.95 12.67 -8.95
C HIS A 533 -30.91 13.77 -8.68
N ARG A 534 -29.64 13.46 -8.67
CA ARG A 534 -28.57 14.36 -8.23
C ARG A 534 -27.77 14.97 -9.36
N ASN A 535 -27.50 14.20 -10.38
CA ASN A 535 -26.77 14.63 -11.57
C ASN A 535 -27.78 14.78 -12.68
N VAL A 536 -28.38 15.98 -12.78
CA VAL A 536 -29.26 16.34 -13.90
C VAL A 536 -28.39 16.91 -15.01
N GLY A 537 -28.55 16.47 -16.25
CA GLY A 537 -27.82 17.00 -17.39
C GLY A 537 -26.68 16.12 -17.91
N ALA A 538 -25.75 16.75 -18.59
CA ALA A 538 -24.68 16.08 -19.33
C ALA A 538 -23.73 15.21 -18.49
N ILE A 539 -23.53 15.48 -17.20
CA ILE A 539 -22.63 14.66 -16.36
C ILE A 539 -23.14 13.21 -16.24
N ALA A 540 -24.45 13.04 -15.92
CA ALA A 540 -25.02 11.69 -15.77
C ALA A 540 -25.14 10.99 -17.13
N TYR A 541 -25.53 11.73 -18.17
CA TYR A 541 -25.59 11.21 -19.52
C TYR A 541 -24.21 10.70 -19.98
N ASN A 542 -23.17 11.54 -19.90
CA ASN A 542 -21.83 11.18 -20.37
C ASN A 542 -21.17 10.07 -19.53
N ALA A 543 -21.44 10.01 -18.22
CA ALA A 543 -21.04 8.87 -17.41
C ALA A 543 -21.67 7.56 -17.90
N ASN A 544 -22.94 7.61 -18.32
CA ASN A 544 -23.62 6.45 -18.89
C ASN A 544 -23.07 6.08 -20.28
N GLU A 545 -22.75 7.07 -21.12
CA GLU A 545 -22.13 6.84 -22.43
C GLU A 545 -20.77 6.14 -22.28
N LEU A 546 -19.96 6.54 -21.30
CA LEU A 546 -18.71 5.84 -20.98
C LEU A 546 -18.94 4.36 -20.64
N ASN A 547 -20.01 4.03 -19.91
CA ASN A 547 -20.36 2.63 -19.60
C ASN A 547 -20.77 1.82 -20.82
N HIS A 548 -21.28 2.47 -21.86
CA HIS A 548 -21.60 1.85 -23.14
C HIS A 548 -20.45 1.83 -24.14
N CYS A 549 -19.22 2.10 -23.67
CA CYS A 549 -17.99 2.16 -24.49
C CYS A 549 -18.00 3.29 -25.53
N HIS A 550 -18.81 4.34 -25.32
CA HIS A 550 -18.87 5.51 -26.18
C HIS A 550 -17.80 6.54 -25.80
N GLY A 551 -17.39 7.34 -26.74
CA GLY A 551 -16.37 8.38 -26.58
C GLY A 551 -16.91 9.79 -26.65
N VAL A 552 -16.01 10.76 -26.79
CA VAL A 552 -16.33 12.20 -26.78
C VAL A 552 -17.34 12.61 -27.85
N ASP A 553 -17.35 11.90 -28.99
CA ASP A 553 -18.24 12.24 -30.11
C ASP A 553 -19.72 11.97 -29.78
N ASP A 554 -20.00 11.15 -28.75
CA ASP A 554 -21.35 10.81 -28.29
C ASP A 554 -21.73 11.65 -27.04
N PHE A 555 -20.84 12.51 -26.54
CA PHE A 555 -21.07 13.26 -25.32
C PHE A 555 -22.01 14.47 -25.55
N GLN A 556 -22.86 14.71 -24.58
CA GLN A 556 -23.58 15.96 -24.44
C GLN A 556 -22.67 16.99 -23.74
N LEU A 557 -22.57 18.18 -24.33
CA LEU A 557 -21.81 19.28 -23.80
C LEU A 557 -22.73 20.42 -23.40
N ASP A 558 -22.65 20.84 -22.17
CA ASP A 558 -23.40 21.96 -21.59
C ASP A 558 -22.60 22.65 -20.47
N ASP A 559 -23.26 23.52 -19.71
CA ASP A 559 -22.62 24.20 -18.57
C ASP A 559 -22.18 23.25 -17.44
N THR A 560 -22.71 22.01 -17.42
CA THR A 560 -22.40 21.01 -16.41
C THR A 560 -21.28 20.05 -16.82
N PHE A 561 -21.07 19.87 -18.15
CA PHE A 561 -20.04 19.00 -18.69
C PHE A 561 -19.33 19.64 -19.87
N LYS A 562 -18.03 19.88 -19.71
CA LYS A 562 -17.18 20.46 -20.74
C LYS A 562 -16.13 19.46 -21.18
N TYR A 563 -15.83 19.46 -22.46
CA TYR A 563 -14.70 18.76 -23.04
C TYR A 563 -13.76 19.75 -23.71
N ILE A 564 -12.46 19.62 -23.41
CA ILE A 564 -11.39 20.43 -24.00
C ILE A 564 -10.36 19.49 -24.62
N GLU A 565 -10.24 19.58 -25.94
CA GLU A 565 -9.22 18.81 -26.65
C GLU A 565 -7.83 19.36 -26.34
N SER A 566 -6.90 18.49 -25.97
CA SER A 566 -5.54 18.89 -25.62
C SER A 566 -4.54 17.80 -26.01
N ASP A 567 -3.41 18.23 -26.54
CA ASP A 567 -2.24 17.38 -26.69
C ASP A 567 -1.46 17.26 -25.36
N SER A 568 -0.43 16.40 -25.34
CA SER A 568 0.35 16.15 -24.13
C SER A 568 1.21 17.35 -23.71
N GLU A 569 1.56 18.24 -24.62
CA GLU A 569 2.42 19.41 -24.35
C GLU A 569 1.63 20.52 -23.64
N ASN A 570 0.40 20.75 -24.04
CA ASN A 570 -0.47 21.80 -23.52
C ASN A 570 -1.40 21.32 -22.38
N LEU A 571 -1.47 20.01 -22.17
CA LEU A 571 -2.43 19.40 -21.21
C LEU A 571 -2.32 20.03 -19.81
N GLN A 572 -1.12 20.18 -19.26
CA GLN A 572 -0.91 20.75 -17.94
C GLN A 572 -1.42 22.18 -17.83
N ALA A 573 -1.13 22.99 -18.85
CA ALA A 573 -1.56 24.39 -18.90
C ALA A 573 -3.08 24.51 -18.92
N HIS A 574 -3.77 23.75 -19.79
CA HIS A 574 -5.22 23.73 -19.87
C HIS A 574 -5.87 23.23 -18.57
N VAL A 575 -5.29 22.19 -17.95
CA VAL A 575 -5.78 21.66 -16.66
C VAL A 575 -5.69 22.71 -15.55
N LEU A 576 -4.57 23.42 -15.46
CA LEU A 576 -4.37 24.48 -14.46
C LEU A 576 -5.28 25.68 -14.71
N GLU A 577 -5.43 26.11 -15.96
CA GLU A 577 -6.32 27.21 -16.33
C GLU A 577 -7.77 26.93 -15.91
N GLU A 578 -8.30 25.77 -16.30
CA GLU A 578 -9.68 25.37 -15.95
C GLU A 578 -9.84 25.12 -14.45
N TYR A 579 -8.82 24.58 -13.78
CA TYR A 579 -8.87 24.39 -12.34
C TYR A 579 -8.99 25.73 -11.60
N TYR A 580 -8.23 26.75 -11.98
CA TYR A 580 -8.33 28.07 -11.36
C TYR A 580 -9.71 28.71 -11.59
N LYS A 581 -10.31 28.56 -12.79
CA LYS A 581 -11.68 29.05 -13.08
C LYS A 581 -12.71 28.40 -12.15
N ILE A 582 -12.64 27.09 -11.92
CA ILE A 582 -13.58 26.43 -11.00
C ILE A 582 -13.31 26.77 -9.54
N VAL A 583 -12.06 27.00 -9.15
CA VAL A 583 -11.72 27.46 -7.79
C VAL A 583 -12.28 28.84 -7.52
N ASP A 584 -12.18 29.77 -8.47
CA ASP A 584 -12.76 31.12 -8.36
C ASP A 584 -14.29 31.05 -8.24
N LYS A 585 -14.94 30.11 -8.93
CA LYS A 585 -16.39 29.95 -8.94
C LYS A 585 -16.95 29.22 -7.72
N TYR A 586 -16.26 28.17 -7.22
CA TYR A 586 -16.78 27.26 -6.21
C TYR A 586 -15.96 27.19 -4.92
N GLY A 587 -14.75 27.76 -4.91
CA GLY A 587 -13.81 27.69 -3.80
C GLY A 587 -13.00 26.38 -3.76
N ILE A 588 -11.85 26.42 -3.10
CA ILE A 588 -10.89 25.29 -3.00
C ILE A 588 -11.54 24.06 -2.34
N LYS A 589 -12.40 24.25 -1.33
CA LYS A 589 -13.04 23.17 -0.57
C LYS A 589 -13.90 22.26 -1.46
N ASP A 590 -14.59 22.86 -2.44
CA ASP A 590 -15.60 22.20 -3.27
C ASP A 590 -15.07 21.80 -4.66
N THR A 591 -13.79 21.91 -4.90
CA THR A 591 -13.14 21.63 -6.19
C THR A 591 -11.97 20.65 -6.04
N CYS A 592 -11.69 19.88 -7.09
CA CYS A 592 -10.54 19.00 -7.13
C CYS A 592 -10.08 18.76 -8.57
N CYS A 593 -8.76 18.70 -8.77
CA CYS A 593 -8.18 18.11 -9.97
C CYS A 593 -8.01 16.61 -9.75
N ILE A 594 -8.74 15.78 -10.49
CA ILE A 594 -8.78 14.32 -10.28
C ILE A 594 -7.93 13.63 -11.33
N CYS A 595 -6.77 13.11 -10.93
CA CYS A 595 -5.74 12.60 -11.83
C CYS A 595 -5.66 11.08 -11.82
N PRO A 596 -5.35 10.44 -12.97
CA PRO A 596 -5.11 8.99 -13.02
C PRO A 596 -3.85 8.56 -12.25
N MET A 597 -2.81 9.39 -12.19
CA MET A 597 -1.48 9.00 -11.70
C MET A 597 -0.96 9.90 -10.58
N LYS A 598 -0.21 9.31 -9.62
CA LYS A 598 0.34 10.03 -8.47
C LYS A 598 1.61 10.82 -8.80
N SER A 599 2.58 10.22 -9.48
CA SER A 599 3.94 10.78 -9.61
C SER A 599 4.51 10.81 -11.02
N ARG A 600 3.89 10.13 -11.99
CA ARG A 600 4.35 10.11 -13.39
C ARG A 600 3.48 11.02 -14.25
N GLY A 601 4.12 11.67 -15.24
CA GLY A 601 3.44 12.55 -16.19
C GLY A 601 3.38 14.01 -15.77
N SER A 602 3.00 14.86 -16.72
CA SER A 602 2.88 16.32 -16.54
C SER A 602 1.74 16.70 -15.62
N THR A 603 0.65 15.92 -15.61
CA THR A 603 -0.56 16.10 -14.80
C THR A 603 -0.66 15.10 -13.63
N SER A 604 0.47 14.63 -13.11
CA SER A 604 0.48 13.84 -11.88
C SER A 604 0.05 14.66 -10.67
N THR A 605 -0.61 14.03 -9.68
CA THR A 605 -1.10 14.75 -8.49
C THR A 605 0.01 15.49 -7.76
N LYS A 606 1.24 14.91 -7.69
CA LYS A 606 2.37 15.58 -7.05
C LYS A 606 2.70 16.90 -7.74
N LYS A 607 2.92 16.88 -9.07
CA LYS A 607 3.26 18.08 -9.83
C LYS A 607 2.17 19.15 -9.78
N LEU A 608 0.91 18.72 -9.95
CA LEU A 608 -0.21 19.68 -9.90
C LEU A 608 -0.38 20.29 -8.51
N ASN A 609 -0.25 19.49 -7.44
CA ASN A 609 -0.30 20.03 -6.08
C ASN A 609 0.78 21.06 -5.82
N ASP A 610 2.03 20.82 -6.26
CA ASP A 610 3.14 21.75 -6.10
C ASP A 610 2.86 23.09 -6.85
N ILE A 611 2.42 23.01 -8.10
CA ILE A 611 2.12 24.20 -8.93
C ILE A 611 0.90 24.97 -8.40
N ILE A 612 -0.16 24.25 -8.04
CA ILE A 612 -1.41 24.86 -7.54
C ILE A 612 -1.16 25.52 -6.19
N CYS A 613 -0.44 24.83 -5.30
CA CYS A 613 -0.06 25.40 -4.00
C CYS A 613 0.72 26.69 -4.17
N GLU A 614 1.73 26.71 -5.04
CA GLU A 614 2.54 27.92 -5.31
C GLU A 614 1.71 29.10 -5.83
N LYS A 615 0.68 28.80 -6.65
CA LYS A 615 -0.19 29.84 -7.22
C LYS A 615 -1.25 30.36 -6.24
N LEU A 616 -1.92 29.44 -5.51
CA LEU A 616 -3.06 29.79 -4.63
C LEU A 616 -2.64 30.14 -3.21
N ASN A 617 -1.50 29.64 -2.77
CA ASN A 617 -0.95 29.86 -1.43
C ASN A 617 0.57 30.08 -1.50
N PRO A 618 1.04 31.18 -2.12
CA PRO A 618 2.46 31.44 -2.30
C PRO A 618 3.20 31.59 -0.97
N ILE A 619 4.51 31.36 -0.99
CA ILE A 619 5.36 31.52 0.20
C ILE A 619 5.32 32.95 0.67
N PRO A 620 4.94 33.21 1.95
CA PRO A 620 5.00 34.55 2.52
C PRO A 620 6.43 35.14 2.50
N ALA A 621 6.56 36.44 2.28
CA ALA A 621 7.85 37.10 2.19
C ALA A 621 8.72 36.95 3.47
N ASP A 622 8.09 36.86 4.62
CA ASP A 622 8.73 36.63 5.93
C ASP A 622 9.07 35.14 6.21
N LYS A 623 8.70 34.23 5.32
CA LYS A 623 8.81 32.77 5.49
C LYS A 623 8.19 32.26 6.80
N ALA A 624 7.29 33.00 7.42
CA ALA A 624 6.56 32.54 8.59
C ALA A 624 5.53 31.47 8.23
N ASN A 625 5.22 30.60 9.18
CA ASN A 625 4.17 29.60 9.03
C ASN A 625 4.40 28.61 7.86
N ILE A 626 5.65 28.23 7.63
CA ILE A 626 6.05 27.19 6.70
C ILE A 626 6.62 26.01 7.49
N LEU A 627 6.15 24.81 7.17
CA LEU A 627 6.71 23.57 7.63
C LEU A 627 7.51 22.92 6.50
N SER A 628 8.83 22.95 6.60
CA SER A 628 9.72 22.23 5.69
C SER A 628 10.34 21.04 6.42
N VAL A 629 10.08 19.82 5.94
CA VAL A 629 10.69 18.60 6.45
C VAL A 629 11.07 17.71 5.27
N LYS A 630 12.38 17.50 5.08
CA LYS A 630 12.95 16.77 3.92
C LYS A 630 12.45 17.38 2.59
N ASP A 631 11.78 16.57 1.77
CA ASP A 631 11.28 16.96 0.45
C ASP A 631 9.82 17.45 0.46
N SER A 632 9.25 17.68 1.65
CA SER A 632 7.86 18.13 1.80
C SER A 632 7.80 19.53 2.40
N GLU A 633 7.05 20.40 1.75
CA GLU A 633 6.76 21.74 2.22
C GLU A 633 5.25 21.92 2.36
N PHE A 634 4.84 22.44 3.50
CA PHE A 634 3.44 22.76 3.79
C PHE A 634 3.35 24.17 4.39
N ARG A 635 2.27 24.87 4.08
CA ARG A 635 2.04 26.26 4.46
C ARG A 635 0.74 26.40 5.22
N LEU A 636 0.64 27.43 6.03
CA LEU A 636 -0.65 27.81 6.62
C LEU A 636 -1.69 28.00 5.51
N ASN A 637 -2.90 27.52 5.73
CA ASN A 637 -4.01 27.49 4.77
C ASN A 637 -3.89 26.48 3.62
N ASP A 638 -2.87 25.63 3.59
CA ASP A 638 -2.82 24.56 2.58
C ASP A 638 -3.98 23.59 2.74
N ARG A 639 -4.54 23.20 1.59
CA ARG A 639 -5.50 22.10 1.47
C ARG A 639 -4.78 20.77 1.62
N VAL A 640 -5.14 19.98 2.62
CA VAL A 640 -4.47 18.72 2.93
C VAL A 640 -5.43 17.55 3.09
N MET A 641 -4.92 16.34 2.86
CA MET A 641 -5.62 15.07 3.06
C MET A 641 -4.86 14.19 4.04
N LEU A 642 -5.57 13.63 5.01
CA LEU A 642 -5.04 12.59 5.89
C LEU A 642 -4.93 11.27 5.10
N THR A 643 -3.77 10.62 5.16
CA THR A 643 -3.48 9.38 4.41
C THR A 643 -3.45 8.11 5.25
N LYS A 644 -3.55 8.25 6.59
CA LYS A 644 -3.55 7.13 7.53
C LYS A 644 -4.52 7.39 8.68
N ASN A 645 -5.30 6.37 9.03
CA ASN A 645 -6.19 6.43 10.18
C ASN A 645 -5.43 6.83 11.45
N THR A 646 -5.98 7.76 12.21
CA THR A 646 -5.39 8.26 13.46
C THR A 646 -6.43 8.22 14.57
N ARG A 647 -6.15 7.39 15.58
CA ARG A 647 -6.93 7.34 16.82
C ARG A 647 -6.35 8.35 17.80
N ASN A 648 -7.22 8.97 18.59
CA ASN A 648 -6.82 9.85 19.71
C ASN A 648 -5.86 10.97 19.29
N ALA A 649 -6.04 11.58 18.10
CA ALA A 649 -5.31 12.78 17.77
C ALA A 649 -5.64 13.89 18.78
N GLU A 650 -4.64 14.61 19.26
CA GLU A 650 -4.83 15.71 20.21
C GLU A 650 -5.83 16.73 19.64
N GLY A 651 -6.86 17.07 20.41
CA GLY A 651 -7.93 18.00 20.02
C GLY A 651 -9.05 17.38 19.16
N ALA A 652 -8.95 16.12 18.76
CA ALA A 652 -9.99 15.45 17.99
C ALA A 652 -10.99 14.72 18.90
N THR A 653 -12.28 14.90 18.60
CA THR A 653 -13.38 14.23 19.35
C THR A 653 -13.77 12.88 18.73
N ARG A 654 -13.38 12.65 17.47
CA ARG A 654 -13.57 11.40 16.74
C ARG A 654 -12.26 10.81 16.22
N MET A 655 -12.29 9.57 15.83
CA MET A 655 -11.21 8.99 15.03
C MET A 655 -11.12 9.70 13.67
N LEU A 656 -9.93 10.18 13.32
CA LEU A 656 -9.64 10.74 12.01
C LEU A 656 -9.31 9.60 11.04
N VAL A 657 -9.92 9.64 9.87
CA VAL A 657 -9.82 8.51 8.92
C VAL A 657 -9.07 8.90 7.65
N ASN A 658 -8.46 7.90 7.01
CA ASN A 658 -7.82 8.07 5.71
C ASN A 658 -8.82 8.64 4.69
N GLY A 659 -8.42 9.71 4.00
CA GLY A 659 -9.24 10.48 3.08
C GLY A 659 -9.90 11.72 3.69
N ASP A 660 -9.82 11.96 5.02
CA ASP A 660 -10.31 13.20 5.62
C ASP A 660 -9.55 14.40 5.05
N LEU A 661 -10.31 15.37 4.57
CA LEU A 661 -9.83 16.60 3.96
C LEU A 661 -9.96 17.77 4.94
N GLY A 662 -8.96 18.66 4.96
CA GLY A 662 -8.96 19.82 5.82
C GLY A 662 -8.01 20.91 5.33
N PHE A 663 -7.86 21.94 6.15
CA PHE A 663 -6.90 23.01 5.95
C PHE A 663 -5.97 23.11 7.14
N ILE A 664 -4.71 23.44 6.88
CA ILE A 664 -3.77 23.77 7.94
C ILE A 664 -4.18 25.12 8.53
N THR A 665 -4.60 25.14 9.78
CA THR A 665 -5.11 26.35 10.44
C THR A 665 -4.13 26.95 11.44
N ASP A 666 -3.07 26.24 11.82
CA ASP A 666 -2.03 26.75 12.71
C ASP A 666 -0.73 25.94 12.55
N ILE A 667 0.42 26.63 12.56
CA ILE A 667 1.75 26.03 12.54
C ILE A 667 2.57 26.65 13.68
N ARG A 668 2.84 25.86 14.72
CA ARG A 668 3.60 26.26 15.89
C ARG A 668 5.04 25.76 15.80
N CYS A 669 5.91 26.53 15.17
CA CYS A 669 7.30 26.13 14.91
C CYS A 669 8.08 25.80 16.19
N VAL A 670 7.93 26.58 17.27
CA VAL A 670 8.61 26.33 18.56
C VAL A 670 8.18 25.02 19.20
N GLN A 671 6.88 24.74 19.17
CA GLN A 671 6.30 23.52 19.75
C GLN A 671 6.34 22.32 18.77
N ARG A 672 6.76 22.56 17.52
CA ARG A 672 6.78 21.58 16.43
C ARG A 672 5.42 20.90 16.21
N LYS A 673 4.32 21.66 16.29
CA LYS A 673 2.96 21.16 16.13
C LYS A 673 2.24 21.85 14.98
N VAL A 674 1.40 21.10 14.28
CA VAL A 674 0.50 21.56 13.21
C VAL A 674 -0.93 21.26 13.61
N THR A 675 -1.83 22.24 13.45
CA THR A 675 -3.26 22.06 13.62
C THR A 675 -3.94 21.99 12.26
N VAL A 676 -4.75 20.97 12.04
CA VAL A 676 -5.60 20.81 10.87
C VAL A 676 -7.05 20.92 11.29
N THR A 677 -7.82 21.79 10.63
CA THR A 677 -9.27 21.83 10.75
C THR A 677 -9.88 21.12 9.54
N PHE A 678 -10.61 20.05 9.80
CA PHE A 678 -11.23 19.21 8.76
C PHE A 678 -12.54 19.80 8.26
N ASP A 679 -13.04 19.30 7.13
CA ASP A 679 -14.23 19.83 6.45
C ASP A 679 -15.52 19.77 7.29
N ASP A 680 -15.61 18.83 8.23
CA ASP A 680 -16.70 18.66 9.20
C ASP A 680 -16.54 19.53 10.46
N GLY A 681 -15.51 20.36 10.52
CA GLY A 681 -15.20 21.24 11.66
C GLY A 681 -14.35 20.58 12.75
N GLU A 682 -14.05 19.30 12.63
CA GLU A 682 -13.17 18.59 13.56
C GLU A 682 -11.76 19.17 13.52
N ARG A 683 -11.04 19.14 14.65
CA ARG A 683 -9.66 19.64 14.74
C ARG A 683 -8.72 18.54 15.20
N GLY A 684 -7.55 18.46 14.58
CA GLY A 684 -6.49 17.57 15.00
C GLY A 684 -5.16 18.29 15.10
N ILE A 685 -4.41 18.03 16.16
CA ILE A 685 -3.07 18.58 16.39
C ILE A 685 -2.06 17.45 16.24
N PHE A 686 -1.02 17.68 15.46
CA PHE A 686 -0.03 16.67 15.09
C PHE A 686 1.39 17.20 15.30
N GLU A 687 2.30 16.33 15.76
CA GLU A 687 3.74 16.62 15.71
C GLU A 687 4.22 16.75 14.26
N PHE A 688 5.24 17.59 13.99
CA PHE A 688 5.76 17.82 12.64
C PHE A 688 6.12 16.53 11.90
N SER A 689 6.83 15.60 12.56
CA SER A 689 7.24 14.32 11.99
C SER A 689 6.06 13.39 11.70
N GLU A 690 5.03 13.44 12.53
CA GLU A 690 3.80 12.68 12.35
C GLU A 690 2.99 13.25 11.20
N PHE A 691 2.84 14.58 11.15
CA PHE A 691 2.12 15.28 10.10
C PHE A 691 2.69 14.94 8.72
N CYS A 692 4.00 15.11 8.51
CA CYS A 692 4.64 14.81 7.22
C CYS A 692 4.52 13.35 6.76
N ARG A 693 4.33 12.39 7.69
CA ARG A 693 4.10 10.98 7.36
C ARG A 693 2.65 10.64 7.07
N LYS A 694 1.72 11.48 7.52
CA LYS A 694 0.29 11.19 7.48
C LYS A 694 -0.49 12.09 6.55
N PHE A 695 0.06 13.20 6.11
CA PHE A 695 -0.64 14.18 5.26
C PHE A 695 0.04 14.37 3.92
N GLU A 696 -0.76 14.78 2.95
CA GLU A 696 -0.31 15.23 1.63
C GLU A 696 -1.20 16.42 1.18
N LEU A 697 -0.68 17.24 0.26
CA LEU A 697 -1.47 18.31 -0.37
C LEU A 697 -2.64 17.70 -1.15
N ALA A 698 -3.76 18.41 -1.19
CA ALA A 698 -5.02 17.88 -1.72
C ALA A 698 -5.81 18.85 -2.62
N TYR A 699 -5.12 19.72 -3.35
CA TYR A 699 -5.70 20.47 -4.47
C TYR A 699 -5.96 19.54 -5.67
N ALA A 700 -5.07 18.59 -5.88
CA ALA A 700 -5.20 17.48 -6.82
C ALA A 700 -5.13 16.15 -6.06
N SER A 701 -5.92 15.17 -6.49
CA SER A 701 -5.97 13.84 -5.89
C SER A 701 -6.08 12.74 -6.96
N THR A 702 -5.68 11.51 -6.61
CA THR A 702 -5.88 10.39 -7.55
C THR A 702 -7.33 9.93 -7.54
N ILE A 703 -7.79 9.38 -8.69
CA ILE A 703 -9.16 8.86 -8.82
C ILE A 703 -9.47 7.84 -7.71
N HIS A 704 -8.53 6.96 -7.38
CA HIS A 704 -8.70 5.97 -6.29
C HIS A 704 -8.94 6.63 -4.93
N LYS A 705 -8.24 7.72 -4.61
CA LYS A 705 -8.42 8.44 -3.34
C LYS A 705 -9.69 9.29 -3.31
N CYS A 706 -10.24 9.63 -4.47
CA CYS A 706 -11.52 10.32 -4.58
C CYS A 706 -12.73 9.39 -4.49
N GLN A 707 -12.55 8.07 -4.38
CA GLN A 707 -13.66 7.16 -4.13
C GLN A 707 -14.37 7.51 -2.82
N GLY A 708 -15.70 7.53 -2.84
CA GLY A 708 -16.53 8.01 -1.71
C GLY A 708 -16.51 9.52 -1.48
N GLN A 709 -15.78 10.32 -2.30
CA GLN A 709 -15.77 11.78 -2.25
C GLN A 709 -16.65 12.37 -3.37
N GLU A 710 -17.13 13.59 -3.16
CA GLU A 710 -17.90 14.32 -4.15
C GLU A 710 -17.52 15.81 -4.08
N TYR A 711 -17.40 16.46 -5.23
CA TYR A 711 -17.04 17.87 -5.36
C TYR A 711 -18.10 18.60 -6.18
N LYS A 712 -18.24 19.92 -5.99
CA LYS A 712 -19.10 20.73 -6.85
C LYS A 712 -18.57 20.75 -8.28
N ALA A 713 -17.25 20.91 -8.44
CA ALA A 713 -16.61 20.89 -9.74
C ALA A 713 -15.29 20.09 -9.74
N VAL A 714 -14.99 19.42 -10.85
CA VAL A 714 -13.78 18.63 -11.05
C VAL A 714 -13.16 18.90 -12.42
N VAL A 715 -11.82 18.82 -12.47
CA VAL A 715 -11.05 18.79 -13.72
C VAL A 715 -10.36 17.44 -13.83
N ILE A 716 -10.50 16.78 -14.98
CA ILE A 716 -10.01 15.41 -15.21
C ILE A 716 -9.07 15.40 -16.43
N PRO A 717 -7.75 15.22 -16.25
CA PRO A 717 -6.83 15.05 -17.37
C PRO A 717 -6.88 13.61 -17.90
N CYS A 718 -6.90 13.44 -19.23
CA CYS A 718 -6.89 12.15 -19.92
C CYS A 718 -5.98 12.20 -21.16
N SER A 719 -4.79 11.58 -21.08
CA SER A 719 -3.79 11.62 -22.15
C SER A 719 -3.00 10.31 -22.25
N GLY A 720 -2.12 10.22 -23.26
CA GLY A 720 -1.22 9.09 -23.46
C GLY A 720 -0.25 8.83 -22.31
N GLU A 721 0.07 9.82 -21.49
CA GLU A 721 0.89 9.64 -20.28
C GLU A 721 0.24 8.69 -19.27
N HIS A 722 -1.09 8.56 -19.34
CA HIS A 722 -1.90 7.76 -18.43
C HIS A 722 -2.28 6.38 -18.97
N TYR A 723 -1.73 5.95 -20.12
CA TYR A 723 -2.25 4.81 -20.90
C TYR A 723 -2.45 3.53 -20.07
N ILE A 724 -1.56 3.25 -19.10
CA ILE A 724 -1.65 2.09 -18.20
C ILE A 724 -2.91 2.12 -17.33
N MET A 725 -3.39 3.32 -17.02
CA MET A 725 -4.53 3.56 -16.12
C MET A 725 -5.84 3.83 -16.88
N LEU A 726 -5.80 3.90 -18.23
CA LEU A 726 -6.97 4.22 -19.03
C LEU A 726 -7.90 3.01 -19.09
N GLN A 727 -8.87 3.00 -18.18
CA GLN A 727 -9.91 1.97 -18.05
C GLN A 727 -11.28 2.62 -17.88
N LYS A 728 -12.32 1.97 -18.36
CA LYS A 728 -13.70 2.43 -18.32
C LYS A 728 -14.15 2.84 -16.91
N ASN A 729 -13.98 1.92 -15.96
CA ASN A 729 -14.38 2.14 -14.56
C ASN A 729 -13.62 3.29 -13.89
N LEU A 730 -12.36 3.54 -14.31
CA LEU A 730 -11.56 4.65 -13.77
C LEU A 730 -12.15 5.99 -14.21
N LEU A 731 -12.41 6.14 -15.53
CA LEU A 731 -12.94 7.39 -16.08
C LEU A 731 -14.38 7.64 -15.61
N TYR A 732 -15.22 6.60 -15.59
CA TYR A 732 -16.56 6.66 -15.01
C TYR A 732 -16.53 7.13 -13.55
N THR A 733 -15.66 6.54 -12.74
CA THR A 733 -15.51 6.94 -11.32
C THR A 733 -15.10 8.40 -11.20
N ALA A 734 -14.17 8.90 -12.04
CA ALA A 734 -13.73 10.28 -12.01
C ALA A 734 -14.85 11.26 -12.36
N VAL A 735 -15.56 11.02 -13.47
CA VAL A 735 -16.68 11.86 -13.93
C VAL A 735 -17.78 11.93 -12.89
N THR A 736 -18.11 10.80 -12.27
CA THR A 736 -19.17 10.73 -11.26
C THR A 736 -18.82 11.39 -9.92
N ARG A 737 -17.62 11.91 -9.72
CA ARG A 737 -17.27 12.73 -8.55
C ARG A 737 -17.82 14.15 -8.63
N ALA A 738 -18.17 14.63 -9.83
CA ALA A 738 -18.73 15.97 -10.05
C ALA A 738 -20.20 16.04 -9.69
N LYS A 739 -20.61 17.12 -9.01
CA LYS A 739 -22.02 17.41 -8.71
C LYS A 739 -22.64 18.44 -9.63
N LYS A 740 -21.85 19.44 -10.05
CA LYS A 740 -22.35 20.60 -10.81
C LYS A 740 -21.57 20.85 -12.09
N GLU A 741 -20.26 20.63 -12.08
CA GLU A 741 -19.43 20.89 -13.25
C GLU A 741 -18.30 19.86 -13.36
N CYS A 742 -18.18 19.22 -14.53
CA CYS A 742 -17.12 18.29 -14.87
C CYS A 742 -16.41 18.79 -16.12
N ILE A 743 -15.09 18.93 -16.05
CA ILE A 743 -14.27 19.38 -17.18
C ILE A 743 -13.29 18.25 -17.50
N LEU A 744 -13.48 17.61 -18.65
CA LEU A 744 -12.63 16.53 -19.15
C LEU A 744 -11.67 17.12 -20.20
N ILE A 745 -10.36 16.96 -19.96
CA ILE A 745 -9.32 17.58 -20.80
C ILE A 745 -8.38 16.49 -21.33
N GLY A 746 -8.23 16.43 -22.66
CA GLY A 746 -7.29 15.49 -23.28
C GLY A 746 -7.66 15.11 -24.70
N GLY A 747 -6.91 14.15 -25.26
CA GLY A 747 -7.17 13.72 -26.65
C GLY A 747 -8.30 12.70 -26.75
N LYS A 748 -9.20 12.89 -27.71
CA LYS A 748 -10.36 12.00 -27.97
C LYS A 748 -9.99 10.51 -28.02
N LYS A 749 -8.88 10.17 -28.67
CA LYS A 749 -8.40 8.78 -28.79
C LYS A 749 -8.12 8.10 -27.45
N TYR A 750 -7.66 8.84 -26.44
CA TYR A 750 -7.34 8.30 -25.12
C TYR A 750 -8.60 8.12 -24.28
N ILE A 751 -9.58 9.01 -24.43
CA ILE A 751 -10.90 8.88 -23.79
C ILE A 751 -11.63 7.66 -24.36
N LYS A 752 -11.62 7.51 -25.70
CA LYS A 752 -12.20 6.33 -26.36
C LYS A 752 -11.48 5.03 -25.93
N MET A 753 -10.16 5.04 -25.90
CA MET A 753 -9.37 3.91 -25.40
C MET A 753 -9.76 3.54 -23.95
N ALA A 754 -9.97 4.55 -23.09
CA ALA A 754 -10.40 4.30 -21.72
C ALA A 754 -11.82 3.71 -21.67
N ALA A 755 -12.76 4.23 -22.46
CA ALA A 755 -14.14 3.74 -22.52
C ALA A 755 -14.23 2.29 -23.05
N GLU A 756 -13.39 1.91 -23.99
CA GLU A 756 -13.34 0.56 -24.57
C GLU A 756 -12.56 -0.46 -23.71
N ASN A 757 -11.77 -0.01 -22.73
CA ASN A 757 -10.94 -0.89 -21.90
C ASN A 757 -11.71 -1.40 -20.69
N GLU A 758 -12.15 -2.64 -20.75
CA GLU A 758 -12.88 -3.36 -19.69
C GLU A 758 -11.97 -4.28 -18.84
N ALA A 759 -10.65 -4.16 -18.94
CA ALA A 759 -9.73 -5.07 -18.26
C ALA A 759 -9.95 -5.19 -16.74
N ALA A 760 -10.38 -4.10 -16.09
CA ALA A 760 -10.69 -4.11 -14.66
C ALA A 760 -11.89 -5.00 -14.29
N ALA A 761 -12.80 -5.27 -15.24
CA ALA A 761 -13.94 -6.16 -15.02
C ALA A 761 -13.58 -7.65 -15.23
N GLN A 762 -12.51 -7.94 -15.97
CA GLN A 762 -12.09 -9.29 -16.34
C GLN A 762 -11.12 -9.86 -15.28
N ARG A 763 -11.66 -10.16 -14.10
CA ARG A 763 -10.90 -10.80 -13.03
C ARG A 763 -11.12 -12.30 -12.99
N TYR A 764 -10.05 -13.06 -12.77
CA TYR A 764 -10.14 -14.50 -12.59
C TYR A 764 -10.66 -14.81 -11.18
N THR A 765 -11.94 -15.23 -11.10
CA THR A 765 -12.64 -15.61 -9.87
C THR A 765 -13.63 -16.73 -10.15
N MET A 766 -13.87 -17.60 -9.18
CA MET A 766 -14.86 -18.68 -9.24
C MET A 766 -16.02 -18.46 -8.26
N LEU A 767 -16.07 -17.32 -7.57
CA LEU A 767 -17.04 -17.09 -6.51
C LEU A 767 -18.49 -17.26 -6.96
N ALA A 768 -18.87 -16.66 -8.10
CA ALA A 768 -20.22 -16.80 -8.67
C ALA A 768 -20.58 -18.26 -8.99
N TRP A 769 -19.63 -18.99 -9.58
CA TRP A 769 -19.81 -20.40 -9.91
C TRP A 769 -19.98 -21.26 -8.65
N ARG A 770 -19.14 -21.03 -7.62
CA ARG A 770 -19.18 -21.76 -6.34
C ARG A 770 -20.52 -21.56 -5.63
N ILE A 771 -21.02 -20.33 -5.57
CA ILE A 771 -22.33 -20.02 -4.97
C ILE A 771 -23.44 -20.77 -5.70
N ASN A 772 -23.45 -20.70 -7.04
CA ASN A 772 -24.43 -21.42 -7.85
C ASN A 772 -24.39 -22.92 -7.63
N HIS A 773 -23.18 -23.50 -7.60
CA HIS A 773 -23.00 -24.93 -7.36
C HIS A 773 -23.52 -25.35 -5.97
N ASN A 774 -23.19 -24.61 -4.94
CA ASN A 774 -23.62 -24.87 -3.55
C ASN A 774 -25.14 -24.78 -3.40
N VAL A 775 -25.76 -23.76 -4.01
CA VAL A 775 -27.23 -23.57 -3.93
C VAL A 775 -27.95 -24.67 -4.71
N LEU A 776 -27.47 -25.01 -5.91
CA LEU A 776 -28.06 -26.09 -6.71
C LEU A 776 -27.91 -27.47 -6.03
N ALA A 777 -26.73 -27.75 -5.45
CA ALA A 777 -26.50 -29.01 -4.73
C ALA A 777 -27.38 -29.20 -3.49
N ALA A 778 -27.83 -28.10 -2.86
CA ALA A 778 -28.74 -28.14 -1.72
C ALA A 778 -30.23 -28.38 -2.11
N HIS A 779 -30.56 -28.25 -3.39
CA HIS A 779 -31.90 -28.52 -3.93
C HIS A 779 -32.06 -29.94 -4.51
N ILE A 780 -30.96 -30.68 -4.64
CA ILE A 780 -30.90 -32.10 -5.04
C ILE A 780 -30.93 -32.97 -3.78
#